data_5c1371f8ddcfdb94e2c07d8fe49a5753
#
_entry.id   5c1371f8ddcfdb94e2c07d8fe49a5753
#
_cell.length_a   1.000
_cell.length_b   1.000
_cell.length_c   1.000
_cell.angle_alpha   90.00
_cell.angle_beta   90.00
_cell.angle_gamma   90.00
#
_symmetry.space_group_name_H-M   'P 1'
#
loop_
_entity.id
_entity.type
_entity.pdbx_description
1 polymer ?
#
loop_
_entity_poly.entity_id
_entity_poly.type
_entity_poly.pdbx_seq_one_letter_code
_entity_poly.pdbx_strand_id
1 'polypeptide(L)'
;MQTKKIDTSKSEKAAAVAGKTWTILKSETTAFVIGLLCVIFDVYLLLAFSSFFFTGGNDQSILSHPNPSELLETGNRIQNYAGARGAQLAQFLINDCFGFSAYCIIIFLVVAGMKLMKAYEFRIRYWFLGCATVMVWLSVTLGFAFGGLLENSYIYPGGLHGYNVSLWIRSQIGAPGLILVLLATAILFGVALTRQTMGVVRKALHPQKGNNAAMTEEVTPQPEPTYRKPVVDEPEVTAAEDESEKKEKKESFWKSWTHRKPKQKKEEEETPQEEPEKATEPVKEEPEKMVVKEEPAPERVIDLPIDTEEEDEKKHPFEVKPALEEDFDKEEEEPAFEVSNDTKEEDQAYRGDVSQPYNPRLDLEFYRFPTLDLLNTYQNDDPDIDMEEQNANKNRIIKVLRSFGIEISSIKASVGPTITLYEITPAEGVRISKIRNLEDDIALSLSALGIRIIAPIPGKGTIGIEVPNANPHIVPMSSILTSKKFQETTFDLPVALGKTITNEVFMVDLAKAPHMLVAGATGQGKSVGLNAIVTSLLYKKHPSELKFVIIDPKKVEFAIYAPIERHFLAKLPDGEDAIITDVTKVVQTLNSLCVEMDNRYKLLQNAGCRNIKEYNAKFINRQLNPENGHRFLPYIVIIIDEFGDLIMTAGKEVELPICRIAQLARAVGIHAIIATQRPTTNIITGTIKANFPARVAFRVASMMDSRTILDRPGAQQLIGKGDMLYLQGNDPVRVQCAFVDTPEVERIAEFIGKQQGYPTAFMLPEYVDENAEPSSAADVDMNRLDPLFEEAARLVIYHQQGSTSLIQRKFSIGYNRAGRIMDQLEKAGIVGPANGSKARDVLCLDENDLQMRMSSLKD
;
A
#
# COMPACT_ATOMS: atom_id res chain seq x y z
N MET A 1 13.39 -20.90 54.04
CA MET A 1 14.46 -21.42 53.18
C MET A 1 14.05 -22.77 52.62
N GLN A 2 13.53 -22.81 51.42
CA GLN A 2 13.47 -24.02 50.61
C GLN A 2 13.83 -23.62 49.18
N THR A 3 15.05 -23.89 48.81
CA THR A 3 15.62 -23.67 47.47
C THR A 3 15.06 -24.71 46.52
N LYS A 4 14.29 -24.22 45.52
CA LYS A 4 13.85 -25.04 44.40
C LYS A 4 15.06 -25.47 43.56
N LYS A 5 15.40 -26.77 43.62
CA LYS A 5 16.36 -27.38 42.71
C LYS A 5 15.83 -27.27 41.27
N ILE A 6 16.51 -26.52 40.46
CA ILE A 6 16.30 -26.45 39.01
C ILE A 6 16.67 -27.81 38.42
N ASP A 7 15.79 -28.38 37.67
CA ASP A 7 15.81 -29.71 37.08
C ASP A 7 16.90 -29.79 35.98
N THR A 8 18.14 -30.02 36.39
CA THR A 8 19.31 -30.19 35.50
C THR A 8 19.26 -31.47 34.66
N SER A 9 18.36 -32.39 35.00
CA SER A 9 18.26 -33.71 34.32
C SER A 9 17.65 -33.60 32.90
N LYS A 10 16.81 -32.59 32.63
CA LYS A 10 16.24 -32.37 31.28
C LYS A 10 17.25 -31.75 30.31
N SER A 11 18.13 -30.88 30.82
CA SER A 11 19.19 -30.25 30.02
C SER A 11 20.27 -31.25 29.63
N GLU A 12 20.66 -32.15 30.56
CA GLU A 12 21.62 -33.21 30.26
C GLU A 12 21.07 -34.26 29.29
N LYS A 13 19.80 -34.62 29.40
CA LYS A 13 19.16 -35.53 28.44
C LYS A 13 19.04 -34.92 27.04
N ALA A 14 18.72 -33.62 26.95
CA ALA A 14 18.70 -32.92 25.67
C ALA A 14 20.09 -32.81 25.05
N ALA A 15 21.13 -32.52 25.84
CA ALA A 15 22.51 -32.48 25.38
C ALA A 15 23.04 -33.88 24.97
N ALA A 16 22.65 -34.95 25.68
CA ALA A 16 23.01 -36.33 25.33
C ALA A 16 22.28 -36.81 24.06
N VAL A 17 21.03 -36.42 23.84
CA VAL A 17 20.28 -36.69 22.60
C VAL A 17 20.90 -35.92 21.44
N ALA A 18 21.21 -34.62 21.61
CA ALA A 18 21.88 -33.81 20.60
C ALA A 18 23.27 -34.35 20.24
N GLY A 19 24.05 -34.83 21.23
CA GLY A 19 25.33 -35.52 21.00
C GLY A 19 25.17 -36.80 20.20
N LYS A 20 24.18 -37.63 20.51
CA LYS A 20 23.91 -38.87 19.78
C LYS A 20 23.39 -38.61 18.35
N THR A 21 22.55 -37.64 18.13
CA THR A 21 22.12 -37.23 16.78
C THR A 21 23.29 -36.67 15.97
N TRP A 22 24.21 -35.92 16.59
CA TRP A 22 25.40 -35.41 15.92
C TRP A 22 26.40 -36.50 15.52
N THR A 23 26.56 -37.56 16.31
CA THR A 23 27.41 -38.70 15.95
C THR A 23 26.78 -39.58 14.87
N ILE A 24 25.44 -39.72 14.83
CA ILE A 24 24.72 -40.44 13.78
C ILE A 24 24.86 -39.66 12.45
N LEU A 25 24.71 -38.33 12.47
CA LEU A 25 24.89 -37.45 11.30
C LEU A 25 26.31 -37.49 10.71
N LYS A 26 27.34 -37.80 11.53
CA LYS A 26 28.73 -37.95 11.09
C LYS A 26 29.09 -39.36 10.61
N SER A 27 28.20 -40.35 10.72
CA SER A 27 28.49 -41.71 10.25
C SER A 27 28.60 -41.73 8.70
N GLU A 28 29.52 -42.58 8.20
CA GLU A 28 29.75 -42.72 6.76
C GLU A 28 28.49 -43.16 6.02
N THR A 29 27.70 -44.04 6.64
CA THR A 29 26.45 -44.54 6.11
C THR A 29 25.42 -43.42 5.96
N THR A 30 25.29 -42.56 6.98
CA THR A 30 24.35 -41.43 6.91
C THR A 30 24.78 -40.41 5.85
N ALA A 31 26.08 -40.12 5.75
CA ALA A 31 26.59 -39.21 4.71
C ALA A 31 26.34 -39.75 3.31
N PHE A 32 26.50 -41.06 3.10
CA PHE A 32 26.23 -41.72 1.83
C PHE A 32 24.73 -41.65 1.47
N VAL A 33 23.82 -41.95 2.43
CA VAL A 33 22.39 -41.89 2.23
C VAL A 33 21.94 -40.48 1.90
N ILE A 34 22.43 -39.49 2.64
CA ILE A 34 22.13 -38.07 2.35
C ILE A 34 22.67 -37.68 0.96
N GLY A 35 23.85 -38.08 0.59
CA GLY A 35 24.43 -37.84 -0.73
C GLY A 35 23.58 -38.45 -1.83
N LEU A 36 23.12 -39.68 -1.65
CA LEU A 36 22.21 -40.35 -2.61
C LEU A 36 20.86 -39.64 -2.72
N LEU A 37 20.27 -39.22 -1.61
CA LEU A 37 19.04 -38.43 -1.60
C LEU A 37 19.21 -37.05 -2.32
N CYS A 38 20.37 -36.40 -2.17
CA CYS A 38 20.68 -35.19 -2.90
C CYS A 38 20.71 -35.42 -4.42
N VAL A 39 21.33 -36.54 -4.88
CA VAL A 39 21.38 -36.88 -6.30
C VAL A 39 19.99 -37.23 -6.86
N ILE A 40 19.17 -37.96 -6.08
CA ILE A 40 17.76 -38.27 -6.48
C ILE A 40 16.94 -36.99 -6.59
N PHE A 41 17.07 -36.09 -5.60
CA PHE A 41 16.39 -34.79 -5.61
C PHE A 41 16.86 -33.92 -6.78
N ASP A 42 18.13 -34.02 -7.15
CA ASP A 42 18.71 -33.30 -8.29
C ASP A 42 18.12 -33.75 -9.63
N VAL A 43 17.95 -35.07 -9.82
CA VAL A 43 17.24 -35.63 -10.98
C VAL A 43 15.80 -35.14 -11.02
N TYR A 44 15.13 -35.09 -9.88
CA TYR A 44 13.77 -34.55 -9.76
C TYR A 44 13.71 -33.07 -10.18
N LEU A 45 14.64 -32.22 -9.68
CA LEU A 45 14.74 -30.83 -10.07
C LEU A 45 15.02 -30.67 -11.58
N LEU A 46 15.91 -31.50 -12.13
CA LEU A 46 16.24 -31.48 -13.55
C LEU A 46 14.99 -31.75 -14.41
N LEU A 47 14.20 -32.75 -14.03
CA LEU A 47 12.92 -33.05 -14.69
C LEU A 47 11.92 -31.92 -14.55
N ALA A 48 11.79 -31.35 -13.35
CA ALA A 48 10.89 -30.23 -13.08
C ALA A 48 11.24 -29.00 -13.93
N PHE A 49 12.52 -28.62 -13.96
CA PHE A 49 13.00 -27.45 -14.69
C PHE A 49 12.90 -27.64 -16.22
N SER A 50 13.27 -28.84 -16.70
CA SER A 50 13.21 -29.14 -18.15
C SER A 50 11.74 -29.17 -18.63
N SER A 51 10.82 -29.75 -17.85
CA SER A 51 9.41 -29.77 -18.19
C SER A 51 8.80 -28.38 -18.17
N PHE A 52 9.22 -27.49 -17.26
CA PHE A 52 8.68 -26.15 -17.10
C PHE A 52 8.77 -25.29 -18.38
N PHE A 53 9.79 -25.50 -19.22
CA PHE A 53 9.93 -24.76 -20.49
C PHE A 53 8.87 -25.13 -21.53
N PHE A 54 8.24 -26.28 -21.39
CA PHE A 54 7.22 -26.77 -22.35
C PHE A 54 5.81 -26.66 -21.75
N THR A 55 5.67 -26.77 -20.44
CA THR A 55 4.36 -26.85 -19.76
C THR A 55 4.05 -25.64 -18.90
N GLY A 56 5.05 -24.77 -18.64
CA GLY A 56 4.93 -23.68 -17.66
C GLY A 56 3.85 -22.67 -17.98
N GLY A 57 3.57 -22.39 -19.26
CA GLY A 57 2.50 -21.46 -19.64
C GLY A 57 1.11 -21.96 -19.25
N ASN A 58 0.85 -23.27 -19.43
CA ASN A 58 -0.42 -23.88 -19.05
C ASN A 58 -0.56 -24.08 -17.53
N ASP A 59 0.56 -24.43 -16.89
CA ASP A 59 0.60 -24.72 -15.46
C ASP A 59 0.55 -23.42 -14.61
N GLN A 60 1.02 -22.28 -15.13
CA GLN A 60 1.09 -21.01 -14.41
C GLN A 60 -0.28 -20.48 -14.01
N SER A 61 -1.28 -20.61 -14.86
CA SER A 61 -2.64 -20.19 -14.58
C SER A 61 -3.27 -20.98 -13.42
N ILE A 62 -2.89 -22.26 -13.28
CA ILE A 62 -3.37 -23.18 -12.25
C ILE A 62 -2.61 -22.96 -10.94
N LEU A 63 -1.30 -22.65 -11.01
CA LEU A 63 -0.42 -22.47 -9.85
C LEU A 63 -0.56 -21.10 -9.19
N SER A 64 -1.16 -20.11 -9.87
CA SER A 64 -1.37 -18.76 -9.32
C SER A 64 -2.41 -18.69 -8.19
N HIS A 65 -3.18 -19.76 -7.94
CA HIS A 65 -4.19 -19.85 -6.86
C HIS A 65 -3.96 -21.07 -5.97
N PRO A 66 -2.97 -21.05 -5.05
CA PRO A 66 -2.66 -22.23 -4.24
C PRO A 66 -3.56 -22.31 -3.00
N ASN A 67 -4.75 -22.89 -3.11
CA ASN A 67 -5.41 -23.46 -1.96
C ASN A 67 -4.88 -24.91 -1.75
N PRO A 68 -4.39 -25.30 -0.55
CA PRO A 68 -3.82 -26.62 -0.33
C PRO A 68 -4.77 -27.79 -0.60
N SER A 69 -6.07 -27.60 -0.50
CA SER A 69 -7.10 -28.58 -0.83
C SER A 69 -7.33 -28.74 -2.33
N GLU A 70 -7.28 -27.66 -3.09
CA GLU A 70 -7.40 -27.67 -4.55
C GLU A 70 -6.19 -28.30 -5.24
N LEU A 71 -5.00 -28.20 -4.65
CA LEU A 71 -3.77 -28.81 -5.16
C LEU A 71 -3.85 -30.34 -5.18
N LEU A 72 -4.63 -30.95 -4.30
CA LEU A 72 -4.88 -32.40 -4.31
C LEU A 72 -5.86 -32.82 -5.41
N GLU A 73 -6.85 -31.96 -5.71
CA GLU A 73 -7.84 -32.21 -6.77
C GLU A 73 -7.30 -31.76 -8.15
N THR A 74 -6.51 -30.69 -8.21
CA THR A 74 -6.00 -30.09 -9.44
C THR A 74 -4.71 -30.80 -9.95
N GLY A 75 -4.11 -31.67 -9.16
CA GLY A 75 -2.88 -32.39 -9.54
C GLY A 75 -2.94 -33.16 -10.87
N ASN A 76 -4.13 -33.58 -11.29
CA ASN A 76 -4.34 -34.26 -12.58
C ASN A 76 -4.38 -33.32 -13.80
N ARG A 77 -4.44 -32.00 -13.61
CA ARG A 77 -4.47 -31.00 -14.68
C ARG A 77 -3.10 -30.39 -14.93
N ILE A 78 -2.14 -30.58 -14.04
CA ILE A 78 -0.79 -30.04 -14.17
C ILE A 78 0.01 -30.93 -15.11
N GLN A 79 0.61 -30.32 -16.13
CA GLN A 79 1.32 -31.00 -17.19
C GLN A 79 2.82 -31.21 -16.90
N ASN A 80 3.36 -30.61 -15.84
CA ASN A 80 4.75 -30.79 -15.49
C ASN A 80 5.07 -32.24 -15.08
N TYR A 81 6.11 -32.84 -15.68
CA TYR A 81 6.50 -34.23 -15.43
C TYR A 81 6.87 -34.51 -13.96
N ALA A 82 7.26 -33.49 -13.20
CA ALA A 82 7.53 -33.61 -11.77
C ALA A 82 6.30 -33.32 -10.90
N GLY A 83 5.10 -33.23 -11.49
CA GLY A 83 3.83 -32.95 -10.83
C GLY A 83 3.72 -31.54 -10.23
N ALA A 84 2.66 -31.29 -9.45
CA ALA A 84 2.33 -29.97 -8.92
C ALA A 84 3.47 -29.33 -8.07
N ARG A 85 4.13 -30.12 -7.25
CA ARG A 85 5.25 -29.63 -6.44
C ARG A 85 6.48 -29.28 -7.28
N GLY A 86 6.76 -30.08 -8.33
CA GLY A 86 7.82 -29.80 -9.28
C GLY A 86 7.54 -28.53 -10.09
N ALA A 87 6.30 -28.34 -10.55
CA ALA A 87 5.87 -27.14 -11.23
C ALA A 87 6.01 -25.88 -10.33
N GLN A 88 5.56 -25.93 -9.09
CA GLN A 88 5.72 -24.82 -8.12
C GLN A 88 7.19 -24.47 -7.87
N LEU A 89 8.03 -25.49 -7.69
CA LEU A 89 9.45 -25.28 -7.43
C LEU A 89 10.18 -24.71 -8.65
N ALA A 90 9.82 -25.18 -9.85
CA ALA A 90 10.35 -24.65 -11.11
C ALA A 90 9.88 -23.20 -11.34
N GLN A 91 8.60 -22.90 -11.14
CA GLN A 91 8.07 -21.52 -11.20
C GLN A 91 8.85 -20.60 -10.29
N PHE A 92 9.01 -20.98 -9.02
CA PHE A 92 9.70 -20.18 -8.01
C PHE A 92 11.19 -19.96 -8.37
N LEU A 93 11.94 -21.02 -8.69
CA LEU A 93 13.39 -20.92 -8.91
C LEU A 93 13.74 -20.30 -10.27
N ILE A 94 12.92 -20.57 -11.31
CA ILE A 94 13.16 -20.05 -12.65
C ILE A 94 12.54 -18.67 -12.82
N ASN A 95 11.22 -18.48 -12.65
CA ASN A 95 10.59 -17.20 -12.93
C ASN A 95 10.78 -16.19 -11.80
N ASP A 96 10.49 -16.58 -10.55
CA ASP A 96 10.49 -15.62 -9.44
C ASP A 96 11.90 -15.32 -8.94
N CYS A 97 12.88 -16.28 -9.14
CA CYS A 97 14.25 -16.06 -8.69
C CYS A 97 15.21 -15.79 -9.84
N PHE A 98 15.86 -16.82 -10.39
CA PHE A 98 17.13 -16.65 -11.13
C PHE A 98 17.07 -16.97 -12.63
N GLY A 99 15.96 -17.38 -13.17
CA GLY A 99 15.83 -17.74 -14.58
C GLY A 99 16.60 -19.01 -14.95
N PHE A 100 17.13 -19.06 -16.17
CA PHE A 100 17.98 -20.17 -16.64
C PHE A 100 19.21 -20.44 -15.76
N SER A 101 19.67 -19.42 -15.02
CA SER A 101 20.84 -19.60 -14.15
C SER A 101 20.54 -20.47 -12.91
N ALA A 102 19.26 -20.77 -12.61
CA ALA A 102 18.87 -21.72 -11.56
C ALA A 102 19.46 -23.13 -11.76
N TYR A 103 19.83 -23.51 -12.97
CA TYR A 103 20.54 -24.76 -13.22
C TYR A 103 21.90 -24.88 -12.51
N CYS A 104 22.50 -23.76 -12.07
CA CYS A 104 23.68 -23.78 -11.22
C CYS A 104 23.42 -24.47 -9.87
N ILE A 105 22.18 -24.46 -9.37
CA ILE A 105 21.77 -25.16 -8.15
C ILE A 105 21.89 -26.68 -8.37
N ILE A 106 21.43 -27.17 -9.50
CA ILE A 106 21.53 -28.58 -9.89
C ILE A 106 22.99 -29.01 -9.93
N ILE A 107 23.86 -28.25 -10.63
CA ILE A 107 25.30 -28.56 -10.71
C ILE A 107 25.92 -28.62 -9.29
N PHE A 108 25.55 -27.68 -8.42
CA PHE A 108 26.07 -27.67 -7.06
C PHE A 108 25.60 -28.87 -6.22
N LEU A 109 24.32 -29.26 -6.34
CA LEU A 109 23.74 -30.39 -5.62
C LEU A 109 24.36 -31.72 -6.05
N VAL A 110 24.63 -31.93 -7.36
CA VAL A 110 25.38 -33.10 -7.85
C VAL A 110 26.76 -33.18 -7.20
N VAL A 111 27.51 -32.07 -7.23
CA VAL A 111 28.87 -32.03 -6.64
C VAL A 111 28.83 -32.29 -5.13
N ALA A 112 27.83 -31.73 -4.44
CA ALA A 112 27.65 -31.96 -3.00
C ALA A 112 27.27 -33.41 -2.71
N GLY A 113 26.36 -34.02 -3.49
CA GLY A 113 25.97 -35.42 -3.39
C GLY A 113 27.14 -36.35 -3.62
N MET A 114 27.91 -36.17 -4.70
CA MET A 114 29.09 -36.98 -5.00
C MET A 114 30.15 -36.90 -3.92
N LYS A 115 30.35 -35.72 -3.31
CA LYS A 115 31.28 -35.57 -2.19
C LYS A 115 30.78 -36.27 -0.94
N LEU A 116 29.49 -36.17 -0.60
CA LEU A 116 28.89 -36.85 0.54
C LEU A 116 28.98 -38.38 0.42
N MET A 117 28.81 -38.89 -0.82
CA MET A 117 28.99 -40.32 -1.13
C MET A 117 30.47 -40.76 -1.15
N LYS A 118 31.44 -39.83 -0.97
CA LYS A 118 32.88 -40.05 -1.14
C LYS A 118 33.31 -40.58 -2.53
N ALA A 119 32.47 -40.34 -3.58
CA ALA A 119 32.78 -40.72 -4.92
C ALA A 119 33.93 -39.89 -5.52
N TYR A 120 33.98 -38.60 -5.14
CA TYR A 120 35.03 -37.68 -5.55
C TYR A 120 35.36 -36.66 -4.45
N GLU A 121 36.63 -36.23 -4.36
CA GLU A 121 37.10 -35.24 -3.43
C GLU A 121 37.02 -33.81 -4.00
N PHE A 122 35.83 -33.21 -3.94
CA PHE A 122 35.61 -31.82 -4.34
C PHE A 122 35.81 -30.86 -3.17
N ARG A 123 36.37 -29.68 -3.44
CA ARG A 123 36.44 -28.57 -2.48
C ARG A 123 35.10 -27.81 -2.51
N ILE A 124 34.13 -28.28 -1.72
CA ILE A 124 32.72 -27.84 -1.76
C ILE A 124 32.56 -26.32 -1.63
N ARG A 125 33.42 -25.66 -0.81
CA ARG A 125 33.38 -24.19 -0.64
C ARG A 125 33.66 -23.43 -1.93
N TYR A 126 34.56 -23.90 -2.76
CA TYR A 126 34.88 -23.29 -4.06
C TYR A 126 33.77 -23.54 -5.07
N TRP A 127 33.19 -24.72 -5.08
CA TRP A 127 32.05 -25.03 -5.93
C TRP A 127 30.80 -24.23 -5.53
N PHE A 128 30.49 -24.11 -4.26
CA PHE A 128 29.40 -23.26 -3.76
C PHE A 128 29.57 -21.81 -4.20
N LEU A 129 30.74 -21.21 -3.90
CA LEU A 129 31.01 -19.82 -4.29
C LEU A 129 30.98 -19.64 -5.81
N GLY A 130 31.53 -20.59 -6.56
CA GLY A 130 31.53 -20.55 -8.02
C GLY A 130 30.14 -20.60 -8.60
N CYS A 131 29.34 -21.60 -8.24
CA CYS A 131 27.95 -21.73 -8.70
C CYS A 131 27.09 -20.54 -8.29
N ALA A 132 27.20 -20.04 -7.04
CA ALA A 132 26.45 -18.89 -6.59
C ALA A 132 26.82 -17.61 -7.35
N THR A 133 28.12 -17.37 -7.59
CA THR A 133 28.57 -16.19 -8.34
C THR A 133 28.13 -16.24 -9.79
N VAL A 134 28.27 -17.40 -10.45
CA VAL A 134 27.81 -17.60 -11.83
C VAL A 134 26.30 -17.44 -11.93
N MET A 135 25.55 -18.00 -11.00
CA MET A 135 24.08 -17.93 -10.97
C MET A 135 23.61 -16.47 -10.91
N VAL A 136 24.11 -15.66 -9.98
CA VAL A 136 23.74 -14.25 -9.85
C VAL A 136 24.19 -13.46 -11.08
N TRP A 137 25.44 -13.64 -11.53
CA TRP A 137 25.99 -12.93 -12.69
C TRP A 137 25.21 -13.24 -13.97
N LEU A 138 24.92 -14.53 -14.21
CA LEU A 138 24.18 -14.98 -15.40
C LEU A 138 22.72 -14.52 -15.35
N SER A 139 22.08 -14.53 -14.17
CA SER A 139 20.73 -14.01 -13.96
C SER A 139 20.63 -12.54 -14.37
N VAL A 140 21.54 -11.68 -13.91
CA VAL A 140 21.55 -10.25 -14.24
C VAL A 140 21.86 -10.03 -15.73
N THR A 141 22.78 -10.80 -16.28
CA THR A 141 23.15 -10.70 -17.70
C THR A 141 21.99 -11.07 -18.61
N LEU A 142 21.29 -12.19 -18.33
CA LEU A 142 20.12 -12.62 -19.09
C LEU A 142 18.93 -11.67 -18.89
N GLY A 143 18.73 -11.13 -17.67
CA GLY A 143 17.71 -10.13 -17.38
C GLY A 143 17.95 -8.83 -18.17
N PHE A 144 19.20 -8.40 -18.32
CA PHE A 144 19.55 -7.25 -19.14
C PHE A 144 19.41 -7.51 -20.66
N ALA A 145 19.91 -8.65 -21.14
CA ALA A 145 19.94 -8.94 -22.56
C ALA A 145 18.55 -9.24 -23.15
N PHE A 146 17.68 -9.88 -22.38
CA PHE A 146 16.39 -10.38 -22.88
C PHE A 146 15.17 -9.74 -22.20
N GLY A 147 15.34 -8.89 -21.18
CA GLY A 147 14.25 -8.28 -20.42
C GLY A 147 13.30 -7.42 -21.25
N GLY A 148 13.74 -6.84 -22.38
CA GLY A 148 12.90 -6.04 -23.27
C GLY A 148 12.37 -6.79 -24.49
N LEU A 149 12.89 -8.00 -24.76
CA LEU A 149 12.52 -8.80 -25.95
C LEU A 149 11.37 -9.79 -25.67
N LEU A 150 11.11 -10.10 -24.40
CA LEU A 150 10.20 -11.16 -23.97
C LEU A 150 9.15 -10.68 -22.96
N GLU A 151 8.73 -9.42 -23.05
CA GLU A 151 7.71 -8.84 -22.16
C GLU A 151 6.38 -9.60 -22.20
N ASN A 152 6.07 -10.26 -23.31
CA ASN A 152 4.86 -11.07 -23.49
C ASN A 152 5.11 -12.58 -23.29
N SER A 153 6.28 -12.99 -22.81
CA SER A 153 6.58 -14.40 -22.55
C SER A 153 6.32 -14.78 -21.11
N TYR A 154 5.80 -15.98 -20.88
CA TYR A 154 5.63 -16.54 -19.53
C TYR A 154 6.95 -16.94 -18.85
N ILE A 155 8.09 -16.89 -19.57
CA ILE A 155 9.43 -17.20 -19.02
C ILE A 155 10.28 -15.93 -18.99
N TYR A 156 10.82 -15.63 -17.83
CA TYR A 156 11.87 -14.62 -17.66
C TYR A 156 13.25 -15.29 -17.70
N PRO A 157 14.05 -15.13 -18.76
CA PRO A 157 15.35 -15.84 -18.90
C PRO A 157 16.32 -15.56 -17.75
N GLY A 158 16.33 -14.35 -17.22
CA GLY A 158 17.11 -13.97 -16.02
C GLY A 158 16.39 -14.15 -14.71
N GLY A 159 15.10 -14.54 -14.72
CA GLY A 159 14.20 -14.50 -13.59
C GLY A 159 13.88 -13.06 -13.16
N LEU A 160 12.93 -12.92 -12.25
CA LEU A 160 12.54 -11.62 -11.72
C LEU A 160 13.69 -10.91 -10.99
N HIS A 161 14.57 -11.68 -10.33
CA HIS A 161 15.79 -11.15 -9.71
C HIS A 161 16.71 -10.48 -10.73
N GLY A 162 17.03 -11.18 -11.81
CA GLY A 162 17.92 -10.65 -12.87
C GLY A 162 17.33 -9.42 -13.55
N TYR A 163 16.02 -9.44 -13.83
CA TYR A 163 15.31 -8.32 -14.42
C TYR A 163 15.36 -7.08 -13.52
N ASN A 164 14.93 -7.20 -12.27
CA ASN A 164 14.88 -6.08 -11.31
C ASN A 164 16.27 -5.51 -11.00
N VAL A 165 17.28 -6.36 -10.79
CA VAL A 165 18.65 -5.92 -10.53
C VAL A 165 19.24 -5.22 -11.76
N SER A 166 19.01 -5.72 -12.97
CA SER A 166 19.48 -5.08 -14.19
C SER A 166 18.83 -3.71 -14.40
N LEU A 167 17.53 -3.56 -14.15
CA LEU A 167 16.82 -2.28 -14.19
C LEU A 167 17.37 -1.31 -13.15
N TRP A 168 17.56 -1.77 -11.91
CA TRP A 168 18.09 -0.94 -10.84
C TRP A 168 19.50 -0.43 -11.17
N ILE A 169 20.43 -1.30 -11.59
CA ILE A 169 21.78 -0.87 -11.97
C ILE A 169 21.72 0.07 -13.18
N ARG A 170 20.88 -0.23 -14.17
CA ARG A 170 20.68 0.64 -15.34
C ARG A 170 20.15 2.02 -14.96
N SER A 171 19.29 2.13 -13.96
CA SER A 171 18.79 3.43 -13.45
C SER A 171 19.87 4.27 -12.77
N GLN A 172 20.90 3.61 -12.17
CA GLN A 172 21.99 4.31 -11.46
C GLN A 172 23.13 4.74 -12.39
N ILE A 173 23.56 3.87 -13.30
CA ILE A 173 24.78 4.08 -14.12
C ILE A 173 24.54 3.98 -15.64
N GLY A 174 23.27 3.85 -16.05
CA GLY A 174 22.92 3.69 -17.48
C GLY A 174 23.24 2.32 -18.06
N ALA A 175 22.78 2.06 -19.29
CA ALA A 175 23.07 0.80 -19.98
C ALA A 175 24.56 0.56 -20.28
N PRO A 176 25.35 1.57 -20.72
CA PRO A 176 26.80 1.39 -20.91
C PRO A 176 27.54 1.04 -19.63
N GLY A 177 27.14 1.65 -18.49
CA GLY A 177 27.71 1.37 -17.18
C GLY A 177 27.46 -0.08 -16.73
N LEU A 178 26.24 -0.58 -16.94
CA LEU A 178 25.89 -1.98 -16.64
C LEU A 178 26.74 -2.97 -17.46
N ILE A 179 26.93 -2.71 -18.77
CA ILE A 179 27.77 -3.55 -19.62
C ILE A 179 29.21 -3.58 -19.09
N LEU A 180 29.77 -2.43 -18.70
CA LEU A 180 31.13 -2.37 -18.14
C LEU A 180 31.24 -3.14 -16.83
N VAL A 181 30.23 -3.05 -15.94
CA VAL A 181 30.21 -3.80 -14.68
C VAL A 181 30.13 -5.30 -14.94
N LEU A 182 29.29 -5.75 -15.85
CA LEU A 182 29.17 -7.17 -16.21
C LEU A 182 30.48 -7.70 -16.83
N LEU A 183 31.14 -6.91 -17.68
CA LEU A 183 32.39 -7.30 -18.28
C LEU A 183 33.54 -7.32 -17.26
N ALA A 184 33.62 -6.31 -16.37
CA ALA A 184 34.64 -6.26 -15.31
C ALA A 184 34.48 -7.43 -14.33
N THR A 185 33.26 -7.75 -13.92
CA THR A 185 32.98 -8.90 -13.03
C THR A 185 33.27 -10.23 -13.69
N ALA A 186 32.99 -10.38 -14.99
CA ALA A 186 33.36 -11.58 -15.77
C ALA A 186 34.88 -11.78 -15.84
N ILE A 187 35.64 -10.72 -16.12
CA ILE A 187 37.11 -10.75 -16.13
C ILE A 187 37.65 -11.10 -14.74
N LEU A 188 37.16 -10.47 -13.68
CA LEU A 188 37.57 -10.77 -12.33
C LEU A 188 37.31 -12.23 -11.94
N PHE A 189 36.16 -12.75 -12.32
CA PHE A 189 35.79 -14.15 -12.09
C PHE A 189 36.68 -15.12 -12.92
N GLY A 190 36.95 -14.80 -14.18
CA GLY A 190 37.85 -15.56 -15.03
C GLY A 190 39.27 -15.61 -14.48
N VAL A 191 39.78 -14.48 -13.98
CA VAL A 191 41.12 -14.42 -13.35
C VAL A 191 41.17 -15.20 -12.05
N ALA A 192 40.07 -15.22 -11.28
CA ALA A 192 39.96 -16.02 -10.04
C ALA A 192 39.94 -17.52 -10.31
N LEU A 193 39.33 -17.97 -11.43
CA LEU A 193 39.25 -19.38 -11.83
C LEU A 193 40.52 -19.91 -12.44
N THR A 194 41.18 -19.18 -13.33
CA THR A 194 42.33 -19.65 -14.08
C THR A 194 43.40 -18.55 -14.27
N ARG A 195 44.66 -18.88 -13.90
CA ARG A 195 45.80 -17.96 -14.16
C ARG A 195 46.02 -17.68 -15.66
N GLN A 196 45.52 -18.50 -16.56
CA GLN A 196 45.63 -18.30 -18.02
C GLN A 196 44.85 -17.10 -18.52
N THR A 197 43.72 -16.73 -17.84
CA THR A 197 42.90 -15.56 -18.19
C THR A 197 43.72 -14.24 -18.09
N MET A 198 44.68 -14.16 -17.17
CA MET A 198 45.61 -13.02 -17.10
C MET A 198 46.44 -12.87 -18.35
N GLY A 199 46.87 -13.98 -18.99
CA GLY A 199 47.62 -13.98 -20.23
C GLY A 199 46.80 -13.46 -21.43
N VAL A 200 45.53 -13.85 -21.50
CA VAL A 200 44.59 -13.41 -22.54
C VAL A 200 44.26 -11.90 -22.39
N VAL A 201 44.00 -11.44 -21.18
CA VAL A 201 43.73 -10.01 -20.92
C VAL A 201 44.96 -9.14 -21.22
N ARG A 202 46.19 -9.62 -20.87
CA ARG A 202 47.43 -8.92 -21.23
C ARG A 202 47.68 -8.86 -22.73
N LYS A 203 47.40 -9.94 -23.50
CA LYS A 203 47.46 -9.94 -24.95
C LYS A 203 46.42 -9.00 -25.58
N ALA A 204 45.23 -8.89 -25.05
CA ALA A 204 44.18 -7.97 -25.53
C ALA A 204 44.53 -6.50 -25.23
N LEU A 205 45.15 -6.21 -24.09
CA LEU A 205 45.58 -4.85 -23.72
C LEU A 205 46.86 -4.38 -24.43
N HIS A 206 47.72 -5.29 -24.91
CA HIS A 206 48.90 -4.98 -25.68
C HIS A 206 48.87 -5.75 -27.02
N PRO A 207 48.07 -5.30 -28.00
CA PRO A 207 48.18 -5.87 -29.34
C PRO A 207 49.56 -5.51 -29.91
N GLN A 208 50.47 -6.53 -30.01
CA GLN A 208 51.72 -6.38 -30.75
C GLN A 208 51.35 -6.03 -32.21
N LYS A 209 51.78 -4.86 -32.64
CA LYS A 209 51.79 -4.49 -34.06
C LYS A 209 52.64 -5.49 -34.79
N GLY A 210 52.03 -6.26 -35.65
CA GLY A 210 52.71 -7.23 -36.53
C GLY A 210 53.65 -6.49 -37.47
N ASN A 211 54.93 -6.78 -37.36
CA ASN A 211 55.85 -6.60 -38.47
C ASN A 211 55.92 -7.92 -39.24
N ASN A 212 55.41 -7.91 -40.46
CA ASN A 212 55.64 -8.93 -41.49
C ASN A 212 57.09 -8.82 -41.91
N ALA A 213 57.86 -9.89 -41.67
CA ALA A 213 59.01 -10.20 -42.46
C ALA A 213 59.16 -11.73 -42.61
N ALA A 214 59.32 -12.15 -43.81
CA ALA A 214 59.22 -13.52 -44.32
C ALA A 214 60.47 -14.38 -44.02
N MET A 215 60.16 -15.70 -44.03
CA MET A 215 61.02 -16.81 -44.48
C MET A 215 62.40 -17.04 -43.84
N THR A 216 62.59 -18.19 -43.25
CA THR A 216 63.24 -19.38 -43.90
C THR A 216 63.30 -20.54 -42.90
N GLU A 217 63.08 -21.75 -43.48
CA GLU A 217 63.31 -23.04 -42.87
C GLU A 217 64.74 -23.24 -42.38
N GLU A 218 64.93 -23.95 -41.27
CA GLU A 218 65.96 -24.99 -41.20
C GLU A 218 65.70 -26.03 -40.11
N VAL A 219 66.00 -27.25 -40.36
CA VAL A 219 65.64 -28.57 -39.86
C VAL A 219 66.67 -29.03 -38.87
N THR A 220 66.19 -29.58 -37.69
CA THR A 220 66.77 -30.72 -36.93
C THR A 220 68.08 -30.60 -36.21
N PRO A 221 68.50 -31.51 -35.26
CA PRO A 221 67.72 -32.55 -34.57
C PRO A 221 67.96 -32.60 -33.02
N GLN A 222 67.18 -33.46 -32.45
CA GLN A 222 67.33 -33.92 -31.02
C GLN A 222 68.63 -34.69 -30.82
N PRO A 223 69.11 -34.88 -29.54
CA PRO A 223 69.07 -36.21 -28.97
C PRO A 223 68.63 -36.33 -27.47
N GLU A 224 67.88 -37.34 -27.25
CA GLU A 224 67.73 -38.06 -25.99
C GLU A 224 68.92 -38.91 -25.63
N PRO A 225 68.87 -39.74 -24.56
CA PRO A 225 68.92 -39.51 -23.11
C PRO A 225 70.12 -40.22 -22.45
N THR A 226 70.37 -39.96 -21.19
CA THR A 226 71.16 -40.93 -20.41
C THR A 226 70.74 -41.02 -18.93
N TYR A 227 70.34 -42.20 -18.60
CA TYR A 227 70.14 -42.78 -17.28
C TYR A 227 71.44 -42.78 -16.46
N ARG A 228 71.34 -42.59 -15.13
CA ARG A 228 72.04 -43.41 -14.11
C ARG A 228 71.50 -43.16 -12.72
N LYS A 229 71.01 -44.22 -12.07
CA LYS A 229 70.89 -44.53 -10.67
C LYS A 229 72.19 -45.32 -10.34
N PRO A 230 72.44 -45.76 -9.07
CA PRO A 230 72.07 -45.31 -7.72
C PRO A 230 73.29 -45.17 -6.78
N VAL A 231 73.11 -44.93 -5.49
CA VAL A 231 73.73 -45.57 -4.33
C VAL A 231 73.38 -44.75 -3.06
N VAL A 232 72.60 -45.31 -2.21
CA VAL A 232 72.61 -45.62 -0.78
C VAL A 232 73.67 -44.91 0.04
N ASP A 233 73.19 -44.17 1.12
CA ASP A 233 73.48 -44.40 2.52
C ASP A 233 72.70 -43.38 3.40
N GLU A 234 72.01 -43.97 4.41
CA GLU A 234 71.54 -43.28 5.63
C GLU A 234 72.79 -43.18 6.59
N PRO A 235 72.77 -42.43 7.71
CA PRO A 235 71.69 -42.16 8.60
C PRO A 235 71.70 -40.85 9.34
N GLU A 236 70.56 -40.61 10.02
CA GLU A 236 70.41 -40.02 11.40
C GLU A 236 70.52 -38.51 11.64
N VAL A 237 69.40 -38.05 12.22
CA VAL A 237 69.26 -37.29 13.46
C VAL A 237 69.22 -35.73 13.37
N THR A 238 68.06 -35.23 13.92
CA THR A 238 67.79 -33.86 14.44
C THR A 238 67.42 -32.81 13.40
N ALA A 239 66.43 -32.03 13.57
CA ALA A 239 65.65 -31.53 14.65
C ALA A 239 64.33 -30.93 14.19
N ALA A 240 63.36 -31.07 14.99
CA ALA A 240 62.13 -30.36 15.00
C ALA A 240 62.38 -28.86 15.27
N GLU A 241 62.24 -27.97 14.28
CA GLU A 241 62.17 -26.53 14.51
C GLU A 241 61.79 -25.79 13.21
N ASP A 242 60.65 -26.05 12.56
CA ASP A 242 60.19 -25.19 11.49
C ASP A 242 58.65 -25.19 11.26
N GLU A 243 57.87 -25.76 12.19
CA GLU A 243 56.40 -25.70 12.12
C GLU A 243 55.73 -24.66 13.04
N SER A 244 56.50 -24.05 13.98
CA SER A 244 55.95 -23.08 14.91
C SER A 244 55.88 -21.65 14.33
N GLU A 245 56.79 -21.27 13.45
CA GLU A 245 56.79 -19.91 12.84
C GLU A 245 55.75 -19.69 11.74
N LYS A 246 55.26 -20.76 11.08
CA LYS A 246 54.21 -20.63 10.08
C LYS A 246 52.80 -20.57 10.64
N LYS A 247 52.57 -20.98 11.87
CA LYS A 247 51.28 -20.88 12.57
C LYS A 247 51.07 -19.53 13.22
N GLU A 248 52.08 -18.89 13.75
CA GLU A 248 51.96 -17.55 14.34
C GLU A 248 51.74 -16.45 13.31
N LYS A 249 52.26 -16.55 12.10
CA LYS A 249 51.98 -15.55 11.03
C LYS A 249 50.57 -15.60 10.47
N LYS A 250 49.85 -16.72 10.63
CA LYS A 250 48.45 -16.82 10.16
C LYS A 250 47.42 -16.36 11.23
N GLU A 251 47.74 -16.47 12.52
CA GLU A 251 46.88 -15.96 13.59
C GLU A 251 46.97 -14.44 13.76
N SER A 252 48.12 -13.83 13.45
CA SER A 252 48.30 -12.39 13.57
C SER A 252 47.54 -11.60 12.52
N PHE A 253 47.25 -12.18 11.36
CA PHE A 253 46.50 -11.51 10.28
C PHE A 253 44.99 -11.40 10.60
N TRP A 254 44.40 -12.34 11.29
CA TRP A 254 42.97 -12.32 11.67
C TRP A 254 42.69 -11.53 12.96
N LYS A 255 43.66 -11.38 13.88
CA LYS A 255 43.50 -10.56 15.09
C LYS A 255 43.61 -9.04 14.83
N SER A 256 44.19 -8.61 13.70
CA SER A 256 44.28 -7.20 13.34
C SER A 256 42.99 -6.61 12.79
N TRP A 257 41.98 -7.42 12.44
CA TRP A 257 40.73 -6.96 11.82
C TRP A 257 39.57 -6.74 12.81
N THR A 258 39.71 -7.25 14.05
CA THR A 258 38.61 -7.16 15.05
C THR A 258 38.80 -6.12 16.15
N HIS A 259 39.92 -5.40 16.21
CA HIS A 259 40.16 -4.38 17.23
C HIS A 259 40.71 -3.07 16.64
N ARG A 260 39.89 -2.33 15.92
CA ARG A 260 40.09 -0.90 15.70
C ARG A 260 39.26 -0.10 16.70
N LYS A 261 39.91 0.32 17.80
CA LYS A 261 39.41 1.42 18.64
C LYS A 261 39.49 2.75 17.85
N PRO A 262 38.51 3.66 17.96
CA PRO A 262 38.58 4.96 17.31
C PRO A 262 39.67 5.83 17.96
N LYS A 263 40.54 6.37 17.15
CA LYS A 263 41.46 7.40 17.56
C LYS A 263 40.72 8.72 17.76
N GLN A 264 40.85 9.29 18.94
CA GLN A 264 40.50 10.67 19.25
C GLN A 264 41.32 11.61 18.35
N LYS A 265 40.63 12.53 17.67
CA LYS A 265 41.21 13.67 16.99
C LYS A 265 41.34 14.78 18.01
N LYS A 266 42.58 15.29 18.20
CA LYS A 266 42.87 16.56 18.87
C LYS A 266 42.33 17.70 18.02
N GLU A 267 41.66 18.62 18.68
CA GLU A 267 41.36 19.95 18.17
C GLU A 267 42.68 20.76 18.11
N GLU A 268 42.91 21.35 16.96
CA GLU A 268 43.77 22.52 16.84
C GLU A 268 42.89 23.63 16.27
N GLU A 269 42.86 24.76 17.03
CA GLU A 269 42.26 26.05 16.69
C GLU A 269 43.03 26.67 15.52
N GLU A 270 42.30 27.11 14.50
CA GLU A 270 42.76 28.20 13.65
C GLU A 270 41.60 29.16 13.34
N THR A 271 41.91 30.41 13.68
CA THR A 271 41.14 31.63 13.54
C THR A 271 40.91 32.04 12.08
N PRO A 272 39.92 32.89 11.79
CA PRO A 272 39.44 33.16 10.43
C PRO A 272 40.24 34.28 9.75
N GLN A 273 40.39 34.12 8.44
CA GLN A 273 40.78 35.26 7.56
C GLN A 273 39.60 35.64 6.66
N GLU A 274 39.44 36.94 6.58
CA GLU A 274 38.47 37.73 5.86
C GLU A 274 38.72 37.75 4.33
N GLU A 275 37.58 37.94 3.62
CA GLU A 275 37.35 38.80 2.45
C GLU A 275 37.50 38.20 1.03
N PRO A 276 36.84 38.78 0.02
CA PRO A 276 36.00 39.99 -0.04
C PRO A 276 34.65 39.89 -0.77
N GLU A 277 33.86 40.91 -0.49
CA GLU A 277 32.59 41.36 -1.12
C GLU A 277 32.52 41.34 -2.66
N LYS A 278 31.38 40.98 -3.21
CA LYS A 278 30.82 41.54 -4.45
C LYS A 278 29.31 41.68 -4.45
N ALA A 279 28.96 42.97 -4.41
CA ALA A 279 27.83 43.64 -5.08
C ALA A 279 26.44 42.98 -5.12
N THR A 280 25.59 43.67 -4.40
CA THR A 280 24.13 43.69 -4.37
C THR A 280 23.48 44.14 -5.68
N GLU A 281 22.42 43.42 -6.12
CA GLU A 281 21.33 44.01 -6.85
C GLU A 281 19.98 43.76 -6.11
N PRO A 282 19.01 44.68 -6.20
CA PRO A 282 17.93 44.80 -5.22
C PRO A 282 16.76 43.87 -5.48
N VAL A 283 16.39 43.10 -4.44
CA VAL A 283 15.12 42.33 -4.39
C VAL A 283 13.99 43.29 -4.02
N LYS A 284 12.96 43.30 -4.87
CA LYS A 284 11.68 43.99 -4.60
C LYS A 284 10.98 43.33 -3.42
N GLU A 285 10.64 44.13 -2.43
CA GLU A 285 9.75 43.77 -1.34
C GLU A 285 8.34 43.44 -1.86
N GLU A 286 7.87 42.23 -1.64
CA GLU A 286 6.45 41.92 -1.60
C GLU A 286 5.99 41.94 -0.14
N PRO A 287 4.77 42.43 0.15
CA PRO A 287 4.33 42.64 1.51
C PRO A 287 4.08 41.33 2.26
N GLU A 288 4.69 41.21 3.43
CA GLU A 288 4.42 40.17 4.41
C GLU A 288 2.92 40.09 4.73
N LYS A 289 2.30 38.99 4.36
CA LYS A 289 1.02 38.58 4.96
C LYS A 289 1.28 38.16 6.40
N MET A 290 0.76 38.95 7.33
CA MET A 290 0.62 38.56 8.73
C MET A 290 0.00 37.18 8.81
N VAL A 291 0.81 36.19 9.18
CA VAL A 291 0.33 34.91 9.68
C VAL A 291 -0.14 35.17 11.10
N VAL A 292 -1.43 35.25 11.28
CA VAL A 292 -2.07 35.14 12.59
C VAL A 292 -1.74 33.77 13.11
N LYS A 293 -0.87 33.65 14.08
CA LYS A 293 -0.72 32.43 14.88
C LYS A 293 -2.02 32.26 15.64
N GLU A 294 -2.84 31.29 15.24
CA GLU A 294 -3.88 30.76 16.09
C GLU A 294 -3.20 30.17 17.34
N GLU A 295 -3.49 30.74 18.50
CA GLU A 295 -3.15 30.12 19.76
C GLU A 295 -3.97 28.82 19.88
N PRO A 296 -3.33 27.69 20.25
CA PRO A 296 -4.04 26.45 20.48
C PRO A 296 -5.00 26.64 21.68
N ALA A 297 -6.18 26.04 21.56
CA ALA A 297 -7.14 25.96 22.65
C ALA A 297 -6.46 25.44 23.93
N PRO A 298 -6.84 25.93 25.11
CA PRO A 298 -6.14 25.61 26.36
C PRO A 298 -6.21 24.09 26.65
N GLU A 299 -5.05 23.49 26.73
CA GLU A 299 -4.89 22.09 27.14
C GLU A 299 -5.22 21.98 28.64
N ARG A 300 -6.07 21.01 29.02
CA ARG A 300 -6.25 20.62 30.40
C ARG A 300 -5.02 19.84 30.88
N VAL A 301 -4.00 20.58 31.34
CA VAL A 301 -2.75 19.99 31.80
C VAL A 301 -2.70 20.02 33.33
N ILE A 302 -2.36 18.88 33.90
CA ILE A 302 -2.16 18.72 35.34
C ILE A 302 -0.66 18.51 35.58
N ASP A 303 -0.02 19.45 36.33
CA ASP A 303 1.35 19.26 36.77
C ASP A 303 1.37 18.38 38.03
N LEU A 304 2.00 17.19 37.91
CA LEU A 304 2.09 16.20 38.99
C LEU A 304 3.50 16.26 39.59
N PRO A 305 3.68 16.79 40.80
CA PRO A 305 4.99 16.81 41.46
C PRO A 305 5.50 15.40 41.77
N ILE A 306 6.81 15.21 41.71
CA ILE A 306 7.47 13.99 42.15
C ILE A 306 7.91 14.23 43.58
N ASP A 307 7.38 13.46 44.50
CA ASP A 307 7.84 13.47 45.89
C ASP A 307 9.21 12.79 45.95
N THR A 308 10.23 13.54 46.32
CA THR A 308 11.49 12.97 46.82
C THR A 308 11.21 12.59 48.27
N GLU A 309 11.38 11.32 48.60
CA GLU A 309 11.27 10.81 49.97
C GLU A 309 12.30 11.49 50.85
N GLU A 310 11.93 12.62 51.47
CA GLU A 310 12.39 12.99 52.80
C GLU A 310 11.15 12.88 53.71
N GLU A 311 11.33 12.09 54.76
CA GLU A 311 10.29 11.78 55.72
C GLU A 311 9.73 13.07 56.35
N ASP A 312 8.61 13.58 55.87
CA ASP A 312 7.74 14.44 56.66
C ASP A 312 6.31 14.30 56.13
N GLU A 313 5.47 13.75 56.97
CA GLU A 313 4.02 13.66 56.77
C GLU A 313 3.37 15.07 56.67
N LYS A 314 3.41 15.71 55.50
CA LYS A 314 2.52 16.84 55.21
C LYS A 314 1.82 16.60 53.89
N LYS A 315 0.55 16.29 53.96
CA LYS A 315 -0.38 16.26 52.84
C LYS A 315 -0.34 17.60 52.10
N HIS A 316 0.35 17.66 50.94
CA HIS A 316 0.18 18.78 50.04
C HIS A 316 -1.02 18.50 49.12
N PRO A 317 -1.97 19.40 49.01
CA PRO A 317 -3.07 19.26 48.06
C PRO A 317 -2.55 19.39 46.64
N PHE A 318 -3.06 18.53 45.80
CA PHE A 318 -2.83 18.55 44.38
C PHE A 318 -3.55 19.75 43.74
N GLU A 319 -2.80 20.74 43.25
CA GLU A 319 -3.39 21.88 42.53
C GLU A 319 -3.66 21.48 41.07
N VAL A 320 -4.93 21.34 40.73
CA VAL A 320 -5.42 21.45 39.35
C VAL A 320 -5.53 22.93 39.04
N LYS A 321 -4.75 23.38 38.06
CA LYS A 321 -5.06 24.68 37.45
C LYS A 321 -6.07 24.42 36.34
N PRO A 322 -7.35 24.73 36.49
CA PRO A 322 -8.25 24.84 35.37
C PRO A 322 -7.74 25.96 34.47
N ALA A 323 -7.80 25.79 33.18
CA ALA A 323 -7.61 26.87 32.22
C ALA A 323 -8.73 27.90 32.51
N LEU A 324 -8.33 29.02 33.07
CA LEU A 324 -9.07 30.28 33.24
C LEU A 324 -10.59 30.13 33.19
N GLU A 325 -11.20 30.15 34.37
CA GLU A 325 -12.53 30.72 34.54
C GLU A 325 -12.40 32.21 34.22
N GLU A 326 -12.75 32.61 33.00
CA GLU A 326 -13.13 34.00 32.78
C GLU A 326 -14.51 34.19 33.41
N ASP A 327 -14.59 35.16 34.30
CA ASP A 327 -15.81 35.70 34.89
C ASP A 327 -16.87 35.93 33.79
N PHE A 328 -17.84 35.02 33.70
CA PHE A 328 -19.09 35.22 32.99
C PHE A 328 -20.12 35.85 33.91
N ASP A 329 -19.87 37.07 34.32
CA ASP A 329 -20.89 38.00 34.78
C ASP A 329 -20.86 39.25 33.90
N LYS A 330 -21.26 39.06 32.68
CA LYS A 330 -21.93 40.07 31.83
C LYS A 330 -22.86 39.35 30.90
N GLU A 331 -24.15 39.51 31.12
CA GLU A 331 -25.19 39.31 30.15
C GLU A 331 -24.81 40.09 28.88
N GLU A 332 -24.13 39.48 27.96
CA GLU A 332 -24.10 39.88 26.54
C GLU A 332 -25.17 39.05 25.84
N GLU A 333 -26.21 39.81 25.43
CA GLU A 333 -27.30 39.32 24.60
C GLU A 333 -26.70 38.49 23.45
N GLU A 334 -27.06 37.22 23.35
CA GLU A 334 -26.80 36.40 22.19
C GLU A 334 -27.30 37.16 20.96
N PRO A 335 -26.48 37.33 19.90
CA PRO A 335 -27.00 37.86 18.65
C PRO A 335 -28.06 36.90 18.15
N ALA A 336 -29.31 37.35 18.23
CA ALA A 336 -30.45 36.64 17.70
C ALA A 336 -30.14 36.26 16.24
N PHE A 337 -30.10 34.96 15.98
CA PHE A 337 -30.07 34.45 14.62
C PHE A 337 -31.44 34.68 14.03
N GLU A 338 -31.66 35.89 13.50
CA GLU A 338 -32.82 36.21 12.70
C GLU A 338 -32.70 35.49 11.37
N VAL A 339 -33.42 34.36 11.28
CA VAL A 339 -33.82 33.83 9.99
C VAL A 339 -34.87 34.79 9.45
N SER A 340 -34.46 35.72 8.62
CA SER A 340 -35.39 36.57 7.87
C SER A 340 -36.12 35.72 6.86
N ASN A 341 -37.32 35.26 7.20
CA ASN A 341 -38.31 34.76 6.24
C ASN A 341 -38.93 35.95 5.50
N ASP A 342 -38.16 36.64 4.70
CA ASP A 342 -38.68 37.49 3.64
C ASP A 342 -38.93 36.68 2.39
N THR A 343 -39.94 35.81 2.41
CA THR A 343 -40.62 35.36 1.19
C THR A 343 -41.50 36.49 0.66
N LYS A 344 -40.91 37.35 -0.07
CA LYS A 344 -41.67 38.04 -1.12
C LYS A 344 -41.67 37.15 -2.33
N GLU A 345 -42.84 36.52 -2.54
CA GLU A 345 -43.21 35.95 -3.83
C GLU A 345 -43.21 37.08 -4.89
N GLU A 346 -42.14 37.24 -5.62
CA GLU A 346 -42.14 37.85 -6.90
C GLU A 346 -41.87 36.80 -7.94
N ASP A 347 -42.89 36.43 -8.69
CA ASP A 347 -42.83 35.75 -9.98
C ASP A 347 -41.98 36.60 -10.95
N GLN A 348 -40.63 36.51 -10.79
CA GLN A 348 -39.72 36.95 -11.81
C GLN A 348 -39.16 35.74 -12.52
N ALA A 349 -39.60 35.52 -13.74
CA ALA A 349 -38.93 34.62 -14.67
C ALA A 349 -37.43 34.94 -14.65
N TYR A 350 -36.62 34.03 -14.13
CA TYR A 350 -35.16 34.13 -14.03
C TYR A 350 -34.56 34.28 -15.43
N ARG A 351 -34.36 35.49 -15.88
CA ARG A 351 -33.50 35.82 -17.03
C ARG A 351 -32.08 35.76 -16.50
N GLY A 352 -31.42 34.63 -16.67
CA GLY A 352 -30.05 34.47 -16.26
C GLY A 352 -29.16 35.56 -16.84
N ASP A 353 -28.73 36.47 -16.02
CA ASP A 353 -27.80 37.52 -16.42
C ASP A 353 -26.44 36.87 -16.67
N VAL A 354 -26.03 36.82 -17.93
CA VAL A 354 -24.74 36.26 -18.35
C VAL A 354 -23.56 37.05 -17.76
N SER A 355 -23.80 38.25 -17.24
CA SER A 355 -22.79 39.07 -16.58
C SER A 355 -22.42 38.60 -15.18
N GLN A 356 -23.26 37.77 -14.53
CA GLN A 356 -23.00 37.24 -13.20
C GLN A 356 -22.17 35.93 -13.23
N PRO A 357 -21.33 35.66 -12.23
CA PRO A 357 -20.62 34.39 -12.12
C PRO A 357 -21.59 33.20 -12.11
N TYR A 358 -21.19 32.09 -12.72
CA TYR A 358 -21.98 30.86 -12.69
C TYR A 358 -22.04 30.32 -11.27
N ASN A 359 -23.23 30.04 -10.78
CA ASN A 359 -23.41 29.40 -9.47
C ASN A 359 -23.83 27.95 -9.67
N PRO A 360 -22.96 26.98 -9.34
CA PRO A 360 -23.25 25.56 -9.53
C PRO A 360 -24.38 25.03 -8.63
N ARG A 361 -24.77 25.77 -7.58
CA ARG A 361 -25.85 25.39 -6.66
C ARG A 361 -27.25 25.68 -7.19
N LEU A 362 -27.37 26.46 -8.25
CA LEU A 362 -28.67 26.79 -8.86
C LEU A 362 -29.39 25.55 -9.43
N ASP A 363 -28.66 24.47 -9.77
CA ASP A 363 -29.28 23.24 -10.24
C ASP A 363 -30.21 22.61 -9.19
N LEU A 364 -29.91 22.82 -7.91
CA LEU A 364 -30.67 22.38 -6.74
C LEU A 364 -30.78 23.54 -5.73
N GLU A 365 -31.37 24.64 -6.12
CA GLU A 365 -31.45 25.90 -5.35
C GLU A 365 -32.14 25.71 -3.98
N PHE A 366 -33.14 24.84 -3.92
CA PHE A 366 -33.89 24.55 -2.69
C PHE A 366 -33.28 23.45 -1.81
N TYR A 367 -32.09 22.93 -2.16
CA TYR A 367 -31.41 21.95 -1.34
C TYR A 367 -31.01 22.54 0.02
N ARG A 368 -31.42 21.88 1.10
CA ARG A 368 -31.07 22.23 2.46
C ARG A 368 -30.06 21.23 3.02
N PHE A 369 -29.00 21.77 3.63
CA PHE A 369 -28.04 20.91 4.31
C PHE A 369 -28.68 20.19 5.51
N PRO A 370 -28.23 18.98 5.86
CA PRO A 370 -28.71 18.31 7.05
C PRO A 370 -28.49 19.17 8.29
N THR A 371 -29.52 19.23 9.16
CA THR A 371 -29.46 19.97 10.42
C THR A 371 -28.84 19.13 11.52
N LEU A 372 -28.32 19.75 12.58
CA LEU A 372 -27.71 19.06 13.71
C LEU A 372 -28.71 18.25 14.53
N ASP A 373 -29.99 18.56 14.44
CA ASP A 373 -31.08 17.84 15.14
C ASP A 373 -31.24 16.40 14.67
N LEU A 374 -30.69 16.04 13.50
CA LEU A 374 -30.69 14.68 13.00
C LEU A 374 -29.69 13.78 13.74
N LEU A 375 -28.74 14.39 14.44
CA LEU A 375 -27.73 13.72 15.25
C LEU A 375 -28.17 13.59 16.71
N ASN A 376 -27.75 12.54 17.35
CA ASN A 376 -28.04 12.34 18.77
C ASN A 376 -27.18 13.28 19.63
N THR A 377 -27.82 13.88 20.63
CA THR A 377 -27.11 14.57 21.71
C THR A 377 -26.82 13.56 22.81
N TYR A 378 -25.57 13.27 23.03
CA TYR A 378 -25.15 12.52 24.20
C TYR A 378 -24.94 13.53 25.32
N GLN A 379 -25.56 13.29 26.50
CA GLN A 379 -25.28 14.07 27.69
C GLN A 379 -23.82 13.82 28.10
N ASN A 380 -22.93 14.53 27.46
CA ASN A 380 -21.55 14.64 27.89
C ASN A 380 -21.52 15.94 28.72
N ASP A 381 -21.87 15.82 30.00
CA ASP A 381 -21.34 16.75 30.96
C ASP A 381 -19.83 16.78 30.73
N ASP A 382 -19.26 17.97 30.71
CA ASP A 382 -17.79 18.13 30.62
C ASP A 382 -17.19 17.18 31.67
N PRO A 383 -16.37 16.18 31.27
CA PRO A 383 -16.02 15.12 32.20
C PRO A 383 -15.23 15.76 33.33
N ASP A 384 -15.81 15.77 34.53
CA ASP A 384 -15.08 16.10 35.74
C ASP A 384 -13.85 15.20 35.79
N ILE A 385 -12.68 15.83 35.83
CA ILE A 385 -11.42 15.10 35.87
C ILE A 385 -11.38 14.35 37.18
N ASP A 386 -11.41 13.03 37.11
CA ASP A 386 -11.24 12.19 38.29
C ASP A 386 -9.80 12.28 38.80
N MET A 387 -9.63 13.20 39.76
CA MET A 387 -8.34 13.48 40.36
C MET A 387 -7.80 12.31 41.18
N GLU A 388 -8.66 11.45 41.72
CA GLU A 388 -8.25 10.27 42.47
C GLU A 388 -7.65 9.23 41.52
N GLU A 389 -8.30 8.99 40.38
CA GLU A 389 -7.77 8.12 39.33
C GLU A 389 -6.41 8.62 38.83
N GLN A 390 -6.30 9.94 38.57
CA GLN A 390 -5.04 10.50 38.02
C GLN A 390 -3.89 10.39 39.02
N ASN A 391 -4.13 10.68 40.30
CA ASN A 391 -3.13 10.50 41.35
C ASN A 391 -2.76 9.03 41.58
N ALA A 392 -3.73 8.13 41.56
CA ALA A 392 -3.48 6.71 41.71
C ALA A 392 -2.59 6.19 40.57
N ASN A 393 -2.93 6.54 39.35
CA ASN A 393 -2.15 6.13 38.16
C ASN A 393 -0.74 6.72 38.15
N LYS A 394 -0.59 8.01 38.49
CA LYS A 394 0.71 8.66 38.70
C LYS A 394 1.59 7.86 39.65
N ASN A 395 1.05 7.59 40.88
CA ASN A 395 1.81 6.93 41.93
C ASN A 395 2.21 5.48 41.50
N ARG A 396 1.33 4.77 40.79
CA ARG A 396 1.65 3.42 40.26
C ARG A 396 2.76 3.49 39.22
N ILE A 397 2.72 4.45 38.28
CA ILE A 397 3.74 4.65 37.26
C ILE A 397 5.11 4.95 37.92
N ILE A 398 5.14 5.90 38.85
CA ILE A 398 6.35 6.29 39.58
C ILE A 398 6.91 5.08 40.34
N LYS A 399 6.06 4.35 41.07
CA LYS A 399 6.47 3.16 41.84
C LYS A 399 7.11 2.10 40.97
N VAL A 400 6.51 1.80 39.80
CA VAL A 400 7.10 0.81 38.87
C VAL A 400 8.44 1.30 38.36
N LEU A 401 8.53 2.52 37.86
CA LEU A 401 9.77 3.04 37.30
C LEU A 401 10.90 3.08 38.35
N ARG A 402 10.62 3.51 39.59
CA ARG A 402 11.58 3.47 40.71
C ARG A 402 12.02 2.04 41.06
N SER A 403 11.12 1.06 41.06
CA SER A 403 11.48 -0.34 41.34
C SER A 403 12.48 -0.93 40.34
N PHE A 404 12.52 -0.39 39.12
CA PHE A 404 13.52 -0.75 38.09
C PHE A 404 14.72 0.22 38.05
N GLY A 405 14.87 1.11 39.07
CA GLY A 405 16.00 2.05 39.18
C GLY A 405 15.93 3.13 38.09
N ILE A 406 14.75 3.64 37.79
CA ILE A 406 14.50 4.77 36.88
C ILE A 406 13.95 5.92 37.70
N GLU A 407 14.71 7.00 37.79
CA GLU A 407 14.28 8.23 38.43
C GLU A 407 13.63 9.17 37.42
N ILE A 408 12.64 9.93 37.87
CA ILE A 408 11.82 10.82 37.07
C ILE A 408 11.96 12.22 37.65
N SER A 409 12.22 13.21 36.80
CA SER A 409 12.32 14.61 37.20
C SER A 409 10.96 15.31 37.29
N SER A 410 10.06 15.05 36.31
CA SER A 410 8.71 15.62 36.32
C SER A 410 7.73 14.71 35.59
N ILE A 411 6.44 14.83 35.93
CA ILE A 411 5.35 14.14 35.25
C ILE A 411 4.17 15.09 35.08
N LYS A 412 3.64 15.18 33.85
CA LYS A 412 2.45 15.96 33.50
C LYS A 412 1.40 15.02 32.94
N ALA A 413 0.14 15.24 33.24
CA ALA A 413 -0.98 14.49 32.71
C ALA A 413 -1.84 15.36 31.80
N SER A 414 -2.13 14.89 30.60
CA SER A 414 -3.12 15.48 29.70
C SER A 414 -4.28 14.50 29.56
N VAL A 415 -5.45 14.85 30.02
CA VAL A 415 -6.65 14.01 30.04
C VAL A 415 -7.41 14.19 28.73
N GLY A 416 -7.51 13.12 27.96
CA GLY A 416 -8.30 13.06 26.74
C GLY A 416 -9.62 12.31 26.93
N PRO A 417 -10.43 12.17 25.86
CA PRO A 417 -11.75 11.55 25.95
C PRO A 417 -11.71 10.05 26.32
N THR A 418 -10.71 9.33 25.89
CA THR A 418 -10.61 7.86 26.11
C THR A 418 -9.32 7.44 26.77
N ILE A 419 -8.28 8.28 26.72
CA ILE A 419 -6.98 8.03 27.29
C ILE A 419 -6.42 9.27 27.97
N THR A 420 -5.55 9.04 28.95
CA THR A 420 -4.72 10.09 29.56
C THR A 420 -3.27 9.89 29.14
N LEU A 421 -2.64 10.96 28.67
CA LEU A 421 -1.22 11.00 28.34
C LEU A 421 -0.42 11.49 29.55
N TYR A 422 0.45 10.63 30.09
CA TYR A 422 1.42 11.01 31.12
C TYR A 422 2.75 11.34 30.43
N GLU A 423 3.10 12.62 30.38
CA GLU A 423 4.38 13.10 29.86
C GLU A 423 5.41 13.04 31.00
N ILE A 424 6.46 12.25 30.83
CA ILE A 424 7.48 12.01 31.84
C ILE A 424 8.81 12.57 31.35
N THR A 425 9.47 13.35 32.20
CA THR A 425 10.87 13.75 32.01
C THR A 425 11.75 12.82 32.85
N PRO A 426 12.55 11.92 32.22
CA PRO A 426 13.46 11.06 32.97
C PRO A 426 14.62 11.89 33.53
N ALA A 427 15.22 11.41 34.63
CA ALA A 427 16.44 12.00 35.17
C ALA A 427 17.62 11.82 34.20
N GLU A 428 18.67 12.63 34.38
CA GLU A 428 19.85 12.58 33.52
C GLU A 428 20.50 11.19 33.55
N GLY A 429 20.96 10.69 32.40
CA GLY A 429 21.61 9.39 32.28
C GLY A 429 20.68 8.19 32.09
N VAL A 430 19.36 8.35 32.18
CA VAL A 430 18.38 7.28 31.93
C VAL A 430 18.25 7.00 30.44
N ARG A 431 18.45 5.74 30.04
CA ARG A 431 18.28 5.31 28.65
C ARG A 431 16.80 5.10 28.32
N ILE A 432 16.30 5.76 27.28
CA ILE A 432 14.91 5.66 26.79
C ILE A 432 14.47 4.20 26.55
N SER A 433 15.37 3.36 26.03
CA SER A 433 15.07 1.93 25.80
C SER A 433 14.72 1.16 27.08
N LYS A 434 15.26 1.59 28.24
CA LYS A 434 14.96 0.96 29.52
C LYS A 434 13.51 1.18 29.92
N ILE A 435 12.98 2.40 29.69
CA ILE A 435 11.58 2.74 29.97
C ILE A 435 10.65 2.03 29.00
N ARG A 436 10.99 2.00 27.70
CA ARG A 436 10.17 1.34 26.67
C ARG A 436 9.99 -0.17 26.94
N ASN A 437 11.00 -0.84 27.48
CA ASN A 437 10.93 -2.25 27.79
C ASN A 437 10.09 -2.60 29.03
N LEU A 438 9.64 -1.59 29.80
CA LEU A 438 8.78 -1.76 30.98
C LEU A 438 7.30 -1.55 30.65
N GLU A 439 6.93 -1.51 29.38
CA GLU A 439 5.55 -1.30 28.92
C GLU A 439 4.59 -2.31 29.53
N ASP A 440 4.93 -3.59 29.49
CA ASP A 440 4.10 -4.66 30.06
C ASP A 440 4.04 -4.60 31.59
N ASP A 441 5.13 -4.24 32.27
CA ASP A 441 5.19 -4.11 33.72
C ASP A 441 4.33 -2.93 34.22
N ILE A 442 4.36 -1.80 33.50
CA ILE A 442 3.53 -0.63 33.78
C ILE A 442 2.06 -0.97 33.52
N ALA A 443 1.74 -1.61 32.40
CA ALA A 443 0.37 -2.04 32.08
C ALA A 443 -0.20 -2.95 33.17
N LEU A 444 0.57 -3.91 33.64
CA LEU A 444 0.19 -4.83 34.72
C LEU A 444 -0.08 -4.06 36.02
N SER A 445 0.80 -3.13 36.40
CA SER A 445 0.64 -2.33 37.62
C SER A 445 -0.59 -1.43 37.59
N LEU A 446 -0.91 -0.88 36.42
CA LEU A 446 -2.10 -0.05 36.20
C LEU A 446 -3.37 -0.87 36.06
N SER A 447 -3.28 -2.20 35.96
CA SER A 447 -4.38 -3.11 35.59
C SER A 447 -5.08 -2.68 34.30
N ALA A 448 -4.32 -2.09 33.37
CA ALA A 448 -4.82 -1.58 32.10
C ALA A 448 -4.79 -2.68 31.03
N LEU A 449 -5.80 -2.71 30.15
CA LEU A 449 -5.88 -3.66 29.02
C LEU A 449 -4.75 -3.49 28.00
N GLY A 450 -4.07 -2.35 28.00
CA GLY A 450 -2.91 -2.02 27.18
C GLY A 450 -2.52 -0.58 27.42
N ILE A 451 -1.24 -0.31 27.42
CA ILE A 451 -0.70 1.04 27.41
C ILE A 451 0.14 1.20 26.14
N ARG A 452 0.52 2.42 25.82
CA ARG A 452 1.43 2.68 24.73
C ARG A 452 2.48 3.70 25.17
N ILE A 453 3.76 3.38 24.91
CA ILE A 453 4.87 4.27 25.25
C ILE A 453 5.39 4.97 24.00
N ILE A 454 5.30 6.29 23.96
CA ILE A 454 5.87 7.17 22.94
C ILE A 454 7.20 7.70 23.46
N ALA A 455 8.30 7.21 22.92
CA ALA A 455 9.60 7.56 23.48
C ALA A 455 10.65 7.76 22.35
N PRO A 456 11.07 9.01 22.11
CA PRO A 456 10.57 10.28 22.68
C PRO A 456 9.28 10.77 22.03
N ILE A 457 8.59 11.73 22.67
CA ILE A 457 7.48 12.48 22.06
C ILE A 457 8.10 13.39 20.97
N PRO A 458 7.61 13.35 19.73
CA PRO A 458 8.11 14.22 18.66
C PRO A 458 8.08 15.70 19.05
N GLY A 459 9.21 16.39 18.88
CA GLY A 459 9.35 17.81 19.22
C GLY A 459 9.46 18.14 20.71
N LYS A 460 9.31 17.15 21.60
CA LYS A 460 9.49 17.29 23.04
C LYS A 460 10.59 16.34 23.52
N GLY A 461 11.41 16.73 24.49
CA GLY A 461 12.43 15.88 25.11
C GLY A 461 11.88 14.90 26.15
N THR A 462 10.57 14.65 26.16
CA THR A 462 9.84 13.87 27.16
C THR A 462 9.40 12.52 26.58
N ILE A 463 8.99 11.63 27.46
CA ILE A 463 8.44 10.31 27.14
C ILE A 463 6.96 10.32 27.49
N GLY A 464 6.09 9.92 26.56
CA GLY A 464 4.67 9.79 26.79
C GLY A 464 4.27 8.37 27.16
N ILE A 465 3.47 8.21 28.19
CA ILE A 465 2.77 6.95 28.51
C ILE A 465 1.27 7.21 28.37
N GLU A 466 0.68 6.59 27.37
CA GLU A 466 -0.76 6.66 27.12
C GLU A 466 -1.46 5.57 27.93
N VAL A 467 -2.34 5.96 28.85
CA VAL A 467 -3.08 5.07 29.74
C VAL A 467 -4.58 5.20 29.46
N PRO A 468 -5.32 4.09 29.27
CA PRO A 468 -6.77 4.11 29.13
C PRO A 468 -7.45 4.71 30.38
N ASN A 469 -8.43 5.60 30.17
CA ASN A 469 -9.30 6.08 31.25
C ASN A 469 -10.20 4.96 31.75
N ALA A 470 -10.50 4.92 33.04
CA ALA A 470 -11.46 3.99 33.63
C ALA A 470 -12.85 4.14 33.00
N ASN A 471 -13.27 5.37 32.79
CA ASN A 471 -14.54 5.74 32.17
C ASN A 471 -14.29 6.50 30.85
N PRO A 472 -14.14 5.81 29.72
CA PRO A 472 -13.92 6.46 28.44
C PRO A 472 -15.21 7.14 27.93
N HIS A 473 -15.10 8.38 27.46
CA HIS A 473 -16.19 9.17 26.91
C HIS A 473 -16.33 8.98 25.39
N ILE A 474 -17.57 8.94 24.92
CA ILE A 474 -17.89 8.95 23.50
C ILE A 474 -17.65 10.36 22.94
N VAL A 475 -17.05 10.47 21.78
CA VAL A 475 -16.93 11.72 21.03
C VAL A 475 -18.08 11.80 20.02
N PRO A 476 -19.19 12.52 20.28
CA PRO A 476 -20.31 12.55 19.35
C PRO A 476 -19.95 13.35 18.09
N MET A 477 -20.49 12.93 16.94
CA MET A 477 -20.30 13.63 15.67
C MET A 477 -20.87 15.07 15.74
N SER A 478 -21.98 15.27 16.46
CA SER A 478 -22.57 16.59 16.67
C SER A 478 -21.59 17.60 17.29
N SER A 479 -20.79 17.19 18.28
CA SER A 479 -19.79 18.06 18.92
C SER A 479 -18.65 18.48 17.98
N ILE A 480 -18.33 17.63 17.00
CA ILE A 480 -17.29 17.94 15.99
C ILE A 480 -17.84 18.90 14.95
N LEU A 481 -19.05 18.62 14.45
CA LEU A 481 -19.69 19.45 13.41
C LEU A 481 -20.06 20.83 13.92
N THR A 482 -20.41 20.98 15.22
CA THR A 482 -20.70 22.26 15.84
C THR A 482 -19.44 23.10 16.10
N SER A 483 -18.26 22.46 16.13
CA SER A 483 -17.02 23.16 16.46
C SER A 483 -16.72 24.30 15.48
N LYS A 484 -16.22 25.42 16.01
CA LYS A 484 -15.79 26.58 15.23
C LYS A 484 -14.79 26.17 14.12
N LYS A 485 -13.87 25.28 14.43
CA LYS A 485 -12.87 24.76 13.48
C LYS A 485 -13.50 24.07 12.26
N PHE A 486 -14.62 23.35 12.44
CA PHE A 486 -15.33 22.72 11.32
C PHE A 486 -16.19 23.73 10.57
N GLN A 487 -16.86 24.63 11.28
CA GLN A 487 -17.77 25.61 10.66
C GLN A 487 -17.02 26.61 9.79
N GLU A 488 -15.88 27.12 10.23
CA GLU A 488 -15.07 28.13 9.54
C GLU A 488 -14.01 27.55 8.58
N THR A 489 -13.98 26.23 8.41
CA THR A 489 -12.92 25.61 7.60
C THR A 489 -13.02 26.03 6.12
N THR A 490 -11.86 26.30 5.53
CA THR A 490 -11.68 26.61 4.09
C THR A 490 -11.24 25.39 3.28
N PHE A 491 -11.31 24.19 3.85
CA PHE A 491 -10.91 22.96 3.19
C PHE A 491 -11.84 22.63 2.01
N ASP A 492 -11.24 22.13 0.94
CA ASP A 492 -12.02 21.74 -0.26
C ASP A 492 -12.88 20.49 0.04
N LEU A 493 -12.36 19.51 0.76
CA LEU A 493 -13.08 18.31 1.18
C LEU A 493 -12.80 18.05 2.69
N PRO A 494 -13.49 18.77 3.59
CA PRO A 494 -13.26 18.63 5.03
C PRO A 494 -13.79 17.30 5.55
N VAL A 495 -12.92 16.50 6.11
CA VAL A 495 -13.22 15.24 6.77
C VAL A 495 -12.91 15.41 8.26
N ALA A 496 -13.93 15.41 9.10
CA ALA A 496 -13.79 15.45 10.53
C ALA A 496 -13.68 14.04 11.08
N LEU A 497 -12.50 13.67 11.56
CA LEU A 497 -12.21 12.31 12.00
C LEU A 497 -12.52 12.08 13.49
N GLY A 498 -12.44 13.12 14.34
CA GLY A 498 -12.66 12.96 15.77
C GLY A 498 -11.93 14.00 16.63
N LYS A 499 -11.52 13.59 17.83
CA LYS A 499 -10.74 14.43 18.75
C LYS A 499 -9.39 13.78 19.07
N THR A 500 -8.36 14.62 19.22
CA THR A 500 -7.02 14.20 19.66
C THR A 500 -7.01 13.87 21.16
N ILE A 501 -5.87 13.42 21.67
CA ILE A 501 -5.63 13.20 23.09
C ILE A 501 -5.79 14.51 23.89
N THR A 502 -5.47 15.65 23.27
CA THR A 502 -5.63 16.98 23.88
C THR A 502 -7.04 17.54 23.76
N ASN A 503 -8.01 16.73 23.40
CA ASN A 503 -9.42 17.07 23.21
C ASN A 503 -9.70 18.04 22.03
N GLU A 504 -8.71 18.31 21.17
CA GLU A 504 -8.87 19.12 19.98
C GLU A 504 -9.57 18.39 18.85
N VAL A 505 -10.41 19.11 18.10
CA VAL A 505 -11.02 18.56 16.89
C VAL A 505 -9.97 18.28 15.84
N PHE A 506 -9.89 17.02 15.40
CA PHE A 506 -8.99 16.56 14.36
C PHE A 506 -9.73 16.38 13.04
N MET A 507 -9.32 17.15 12.06
CA MET A 507 -9.90 17.14 10.72
C MET A 507 -8.82 17.25 9.65
N VAL A 508 -9.09 16.65 8.51
CA VAL A 508 -8.17 16.62 7.37
C VAL A 508 -8.88 17.06 6.10
N ASP A 509 -8.12 17.62 5.18
CA ASP A 509 -8.60 17.94 3.84
C ASP A 509 -8.30 16.77 2.90
N LEU A 510 -9.33 16.04 2.47
CA LEU A 510 -9.16 14.91 1.56
C LEU A 510 -8.59 15.35 0.20
N ALA A 511 -8.77 16.60 -0.21
CA ALA A 511 -8.16 17.11 -1.44
C ALA A 511 -6.63 17.26 -1.32
N LYS A 512 -6.11 17.50 -0.10
CA LYS A 512 -4.67 17.56 0.19
C LYS A 512 -4.09 16.20 0.51
N ALA A 513 -4.87 15.31 1.18
CA ALA A 513 -4.57 13.91 1.42
C ALA A 513 -5.41 13.05 0.45
N PRO A 514 -5.04 12.97 -0.83
CA PRO A 514 -5.97 12.65 -1.91
C PRO A 514 -6.55 11.23 -1.84
N HIS A 515 -5.85 10.31 -1.20
CA HIS A 515 -6.26 8.92 -1.07
C HIS A 515 -5.97 8.44 0.34
N MET A 516 -6.93 7.72 0.92
CA MET A 516 -6.87 7.28 2.31
C MET A 516 -7.06 5.76 2.40
N LEU A 517 -6.16 5.11 3.12
CA LEU A 517 -6.28 3.72 3.50
C LEU A 517 -6.81 3.62 4.93
N VAL A 518 -7.89 2.89 5.13
CA VAL A 518 -8.51 2.67 6.44
C VAL A 518 -8.47 1.18 6.78
N ALA A 519 -7.86 0.79 7.87
CA ALA A 519 -7.81 -0.61 8.26
C ALA A 519 -8.05 -0.81 9.75
N GLY A 520 -8.59 -1.98 10.12
CA GLY A 520 -8.85 -2.32 11.53
C GLY A 520 -9.60 -3.64 11.65
N ALA A 521 -9.47 -4.30 12.81
CA ALA A 521 -10.19 -5.53 13.05
C ALA A 521 -11.71 -5.30 13.17
N THR A 522 -12.48 -6.36 13.00
CA THR A 522 -13.95 -6.31 13.09
C THR A 522 -14.40 -5.75 14.45
N GLY A 523 -15.38 -4.84 14.45
CA GLY A 523 -15.94 -4.24 15.65
C GLY A 523 -15.04 -3.19 16.33
N GLN A 524 -13.92 -2.77 15.71
CA GLN A 524 -12.99 -1.80 16.29
C GLN A 524 -13.25 -0.34 15.88
N GLY A 525 -14.30 -0.09 15.06
CA GLY A 525 -14.74 1.26 14.70
C GLY A 525 -14.53 1.65 13.23
N LYS A 526 -14.07 0.71 12.35
CA LYS A 526 -13.84 0.98 10.91
C LYS A 526 -15.08 1.56 10.23
N SER A 527 -16.22 0.92 10.36
CA SER A 527 -17.49 1.35 9.74
C SER A 527 -17.98 2.68 10.29
N VAL A 528 -17.85 2.89 11.61
CA VAL A 528 -18.15 4.19 12.24
C VAL A 528 -17.26 5.29 11.68
N GLY A 529 -15.95 5.01 11.50
CA GLY A 529 -15.01 5.95 10.91
C GLY A 529 -15.35 6.31 9.45
N LEU A 530 -15.75 5.33 8.64
CA LEU A 530 -16.20 5.58 7.28
C LEU A 530 -17.50 6.40 7.25
N ASN A 531 -18.45 6.10 8.14
CA ASN A 531 -19.68 6.89 8.29
C ASN A 531 -19.38 8.31 8.75
N ALA A 532 -18.43 8.52 9.67
CA ALA A 532 -18.00 9.85 10.09
C ALA A 532 -17.42 10.67 8.93
N ILE A 533 -16.65 10.03 8.04
CA ILE A 533 -16.10 10.64 6.83
C ILE A 533 -17.23 11.10 5.89
N VAL A 534 -18.17 10.19 5.57
CA VAL A 534 -19.30 10.49 4.68
C VAL A 534 -20.16 11.60 5.29
N THR A 535 -20.53 11.48 6.55
CA THR A 535 -21.34 12.48 7.28
C THR A 535 -20.69 13.86 7.25
N SER A 536 -19.36 13.96 7.49
CA SER A 536 -18.63 15.23 7.42
C SER A 536 -18.81 15.91 6.08
N LEU A 537 -18.72 15.15 5.00
CA LEU A 537 -18.82 15.64 3.63
C LEU A 537 -20.26 16.04 3.29
N LEU A 538 -21.27 15.27 3.74
CA LEU A 538 -22.69 15.58 3.51
C LEU A 538 -23.13 16.86 4.22
N TYR A 539 -22.59 17.18 5.38
CA TYR A 539 -22.86 18.40 6.13
C TYR A 539 -22.19 19.65 5.55
N LYS A 540 -21.19 19.50 4.67
CA LYS A 540 -20.40 20.65 4.20
C LYS A 540 -20.47 20.89 2.70
N LYS A 541 -20.81 19.87 1.90
CA LYS A 541 -20.78 19.93 0.44
C LYS A 541 -22.16 19.81 -0.16
N HIS A 542 -22.41 20.67 -1.15
CA HIS A 542 -23.63 20.64 -1.95
C HIS A 542 -23.58 19.48 -2.97
N PRO A 543 -24.75 18.88 -3.34
CA PRO A 543 -24.77 17.80 -4.33
C PRO A 543 -24.14 18.12 -5.69
N SER A 544 -24.15 19.39 -6.10
CA SER A 544 -23.46 19.82 -7.32
C SER A 544 -21.93 19.84 -7.20
N GLU A 545 -21.41 19.92 -5.99
CA GLU A 545 -19.97 20.03 -5.73
C GLU A 545 -19.28 18.70 -5.46
N LEU A 546 -20.06 17.67 -5.06
CA LEU A 546 -19.54 16.37 -4.61
C LEU A 546 -20.40 15.22 -5.11
N LYS A 547 -19.74 14.14 -5.55
CA LYS A 547 -20.36 12.84 -5.85
C LYS A 547 -19.61 11.71 -5.17
N PHE A 548 -20.33 10.67 -4.77
CA PHE A 548 -19.76 9.45 -4.21
C PHE A 548 -19.92 8.28 -5.17
N VAL A 549 -18.91 7.44 -5.22
CA VAL A 549 -18.97 6.07 -5.76
C VAL A 549 -18.77 5.13 -4.60
N ILE A 550 -19.84 4.44 -4.19
CA ILE A 550 -19.83 3.57 -3.00
C ILE A 550 -19.83 2.12 -3.46
N ILE A 551 -18.84 1.38 -2.98
CA ILE A 551 -18.61 -0.04 -3.28
C ILE A 551 -18.68 -0.83 -1.98
N ASP A 552 -19.71 -1.68 -1.84
CA ASP A 552 -19.95 -2.53 -0.68
C ASP A 552 -20.20 -3.98 -1.12
N PRO A 553 -19.17 -4.81 -1.28
CA PRO A 553 -19.31 -6.19 -1.71
C PRO A 553 -20.11 -7.06 -0.74
N LYS A 554 -20.25 -6.62 0.52
CA LYS A 554 -20.96 -7.36 1.58
C LYS A 554 -22.45 -7.01 1.68
N LYS A 555 -22.89 -5.92 1.08
CA LYS A 555 -24.27 -5.39 1.13
C LYS A 555 -24.78 -5.06 2.54
N VAL A 556 -23.91 -4.68 3.44
CA VAL A 556 -24.26 -4.51 4.87
C VAL A 556 -24.09 -3.08 5.35
N GLU A 557 -22.93 -2.47 5.09
CA GLU A 557 -22.52 -1.23 5.75
C GLU A 557 -23.09 0.03 5.07
N PHE A 558 -23.16 0.05 3.75
CA PHE A 558 -23.48 1.26 2.98
C PHE A 558 -24.85 1.25 2.31
N ALA A 559 -25.65 0.18 2.44
CA ALA A 559 -27.01 0.13 1.89
C ALA A 559 -27.90 1.29 2.40
N ILE A 560 -27.60 1.82 3.59
CA ILE A 560 -28.29 2.96 4.22
C ILE A 560 -28.19 4.27 3.42
N TYR A 561 -27.20 4.40 2.53
CA TYR A 561 -27.00 5.59 1.68
C TYR A 561 -27.79 5.52 0.35
N ALA A 562 -28.51 4.45 0.05
CA ALA A 562 -29.31 4.38 -1.17
C ALA A 562 -30.28 5.57 -1.37
N PRO A 563 -30.93 6.13 -0.33
CA PRO A 563 -31.84 7.27 -0.51
C PRO A 563 -31.21 8.52 -1.12
N ILE A 564 -29.89 8.73 -0.96
CA ILE A 564 -29.21 9.90 -1.52
C ILE A 564 -28.77 9.74 -2.97
N GLU A 565 -29.23 8.71 -3.68
CA GLU A 565 -28.82 8.36 -5.04
C GLU A 565 -28.90 9.56 -5.99
N ARG A 566 -30.04 10.22 -6.05
CA ARG A 566 -30.28 11.35 -6.95
C ARG A 566 -29.56 12.63 -6.58
N HIS A 567 -28.95 12.68 -5.42
CA HIS A 567 -28.21 13.84 -4.92
C HIS A 567 -26.70 13.66 -5.06
N PHE A 568 -26.19 12.60 -4.46
CA PHE A 568 -24.75 12.46 -4.27
C PHE A 568 -24.13 11.23 -4.93
N LEU A 569 -24.90 10.24 -5.40
CA LEU A 569 -24.27 9.03 -5.92
C LEU A 569 -23.97 9.11 -7.41
N ALA A 570 -22.88 8.47 -7.81
CA ALA A 570 -22.49 8.27 -9.19
C ALA A 570 -22.50 6.77 -9.51
N LYS A 571 -23.05 6.40 -10.67
CA LYS A 571 -23.17 5.01 -11.12
C LYS A 571 -22.94 4.86 -12.62
N LEU A 572 -22.81 3.64 -13.08
CA LEU A 572 -22.78 3.31 -14.50
C LEU A 572 -24.19 3.50 -15.12
N PRO A 573 -24.30 3.84 -16.40
CA PRO A 573 -25.57 4.01 -17.11
C PRO A 573 -26.46 2.76 -17.04
N ASP A 574 -25.86 1.57 -17.09
CA ASP A 574 -26.55 0.27 -17.03
C ASP A 574 -26.70 -0.28 -15.60
N GLY A 575 -26.27 0.47 -14.59
CA GLY A 575 -26.33 0.09 -13.19
C GLY A 575 -27.73 0.25 -12.60
N GLU A 576 -28.37 -0.82 -12.12
CA GLU A 576 -29.65 -0.76 -11.42
C GLU A 576 -29.48 -0.15 -10.03
N ASP A 577 -28.48 -0.62 -9.29
CA ASP A 577 -28.20 -0.19 -7.91
C ASP A 577 -27.20 0.97 -7.88
N ALA A 578 -27.47 1.95 -7.04
CA ALA A 578 -26.57 3.07 -6.80
C ALA A 578 -25.35 2.69 -5.97
N ILE A 579 -25.46 1.65 -5.15
CA ILE A 579 -24.38 1.09 -4.36
C ILE A 579 -23.91 -0.19 -5.05
N ILE A 580 -22.63 -0.23 -5.39
CA ILE A 580 -22.06 -1.27 -6.23
C ILE A 580 -21.65 -2.45 -5.36
N THR A 581 -22.26 -3.60 -5.61
CA THR A 581 -22.09 -4.81 -4.81
C THR A 581 -21.48 -5.98 -5.58
N ASP A 582 -21.66 -6.00 -6.90
CA ASP A 582 -21.13 -7.05 -7.77
C ASP A 582 -19.71 -6.73 -8.22
N VAL A 583 -18.81 -7.72 -8.14
CA VAL A 583 -17.37 -7.56 -8.42
C VAL A 583 -17.13 -7.19 -9.89
N THR A 584 -17.90 -7.72 -10.82
CA THR A 584 -17.77 -7.41 -12.24
C THR A 584 -18.14 -5.94 -12.50
N LYS A 585 -19.25 -5.48 -11.88
CA LYS A 585 -19.64 -4.07 -11.93
C LYS A 585 -18.64 -3.15 -11.24
N VAL A 586 -17.97 -3.62 -10.18
CA VAL A 586 -16.87 -2.87 -9.53
C VAL A 586 -15.72 -2.65 -10.50
N VAL A 587 -15.26 -3.68 -11.21
CA VAL A 587 -14.19 -3.58 -12.22
C VAL A 587 -14.59 -2.60 -13.32
N GLN A 588 -15.81 -2.72 -13.84
CA GLN A 588 -16.33 -1.81 -14.86
C GLN A 588 -16.39 -0.37 -14.37
N THR A 589 -16.86 -0.14 -13.14
CA THR A 589 -16.94 1.20 -12.53
C THR A 589 -15.56 1.82 -12.33
N LEU A 590 -14.59 1.05 -11.85
CA LEU A 590 -13.23 1.54 -11.66
C LEU A 590 -12.56 1.91 -13.00
N ASN A 591 -12.78 1.14 -14.03
CA ASN A 591 -12.31 1.43 -15.37
C ASN A 591 -13.04 2.66 -15.96
N SER A 592 -14.34 2.77 -15.75
CA SER A 592 -15.13 3.96 -16.12
C SER A 592 -14.62 5.23 -15.43
N LEU A 593 -14.25 5.13 -14.17
CA LEU A 593 -13.60 6.25 -13.44
C LEU A 593 -12.23 6.62 -14.02
N CYS A 594 -11.48 5.64 -14.54
CA CYS A 594 -10.26 5.94 -15.30
C CYS A 594 -10.56 6.71 -16.59
N VAL A 595 -11.65 6.38 -17.29
CA VAL A 595 -12.08 7.12 -18.47
C VAL A 595 -12.54 8.54 -18.09
N GLU A 596 -13.32 8.71 -17.01
CA GLU A 596 -13.72 10.03 -16.50
C GLU A 596 -12.50 10.87 -16.10
N MET A 597 -11.51 10.24 -15.45
CA MET A 597 -10.24 10.89 -15.12
C MET A 597 -9.55 11.43 -16.39
N ASP A 598 -9.43 10.62 -17.43
CA ASP A 598 -8.78 11.00 -18.69
C ASP A 598 -9.57 12.11 -19.41
N ASN A 599 -10.90 12.04 -19.38
CA ASN A 599 -11.76 13.08 -19.92
C ASN A 599 -11.59 14.42 -19.18
N ARG A 600 -11.51 14.37 -17.84
CA ARG A 600 -11.24 15.56 -17.04
C ARG A 600 -9.86 16.14 -17.34
N TYR A 601 -8.85 15.33 -17.53
CA TYR A 601 -7.53 15.80 -17.95
C TYR A 601 -7.56 16.53 -19.29
N LYS A 602 -8.30 16.04 -20.27
CA LYS A 602 -8.50 16.73 -21.55
C LYS A 602 -9.15 18.11 -21.35
N LEU A 603 -10.18 18.19 -20.49
CA LEU A 603 -10.84 19.47 -20.17
C LEU A 603 -9.89 20.44 -19.47
N LEU A 604 -9.10 19.98 -18.51
CA LEU A 604 -8.08 20.79 -17.83
C LEU A 604 -7.02 21.29 -18.82
N GLN A 605 -6.55 20.43 -19.70
CA GLN A 605 -5.57 20.76 -20.74
C GLN A 605 -6.11 21.83 -21.70
N ASN A 606 -7.34 21.66 -22.19
CA ASN A 606 -8.01 22.64 -23.07
C ASN A 606 -8.21 23.99 -22.38
N ALA A 607 -8.48 23.98 -21.06
CA ALA A 607 -8.63 25.20 -20.26
C ALA A 607 -7.28 25.81 -19.80
N GLY A 608 -6.14 25.15 -20.04
CA GLY A 608 -4.83 25.58 -19.54
C GLY A 608 -4.78 25.63 -18.01
N CYS A 609 -5.39 24.64 -17.31
CA CYS A 609 -5.45 24.56 -15.85
C CYS A 609 -4.65 23.38 -15.35
N ARG A 610 -4.08 23.50 -14.14
CA ARG A 610 -3.28 22.44 -13.51
C ARG A 610 -4.09 21.52 -12.60
N ASN A 611 -5.21 22.00 -12.10
CA ASN A 611 -6.05 21.27 -11.15
C ASN A 611 -7.52 21.69 -11.29
N ILE A 612 -8.39 20.86 -10.71
CA ILE A 612 -9.85 21.07 -10.75
C ILE A 612 -10.28 22.39 -10.11
N LYS A 613 -9.58 22.87 -9.08
CA LYS A 613 -9.92 24.13 -8.39
C LYS A 613 -9.73 25.34 -9.30
N GLU A 614 -8.60 25.41 -10.01
CA GLU A 614 -8.35 26.45 -11.03
C GLU A 614 -9.35 26.37 -12.17
N TYR A 615 -9.66 25.14 -12.63
CA TYR A 615 -10.62 24.92 -13.69
C TYR A 615 -12.03 25.38 -13.29
N ASN A 616 -12.52 24.94 -12.14
CA ASN A 616 -13.84 25.32 -11.64
C ASN A 616 -13.92 26.84 -11.38
N ALA A 617 -12.85 27.47 -10.87
CA ALA A 617 -12.81 28.92 -10.70
C ALA A 617 -12.95 29.65 -12.05
N LYS A 618 -12.25 29.20 -13.11
CA LYS A 618 -12.42 29.76 -14.47
C LYS A 618 -13.83 29.53 -15.01
N PHE A 619 -14.40 28.35 -14.78
CA PHE A 619 -15.77 28.05 -15.22
C PHE A 619 -16.81 28.92 -14.49
N ILE A 620 -16.69 29.07 -13.17
CA ILE A 620 -17.56 29.97 -12.39
C ILE A 620 -17.45 31.40 -12.89
N ASN A 621 -16.24 31.86 -13.20
CA ASN A 621 -16.04 33.21 -13.77
C ASN A 621 -16.39 33.31 -15.26
N ARG A 622 -17.05 32.31 -15.83
CA ARG A 622 -17.49 32.26 -17.25
C ARG A 622 -16.37 32.47 -18.27
N GLN A 623 -15.15 32.08 -17.92
CA GLN A 623 -13.99 32.15 -18.82
C GLN A 623 -13.85 30.91 -19.71
N LEU A 624 -14.71 29.90 -19.54
CA LEU A 624 -14.73 28.66 -20.32
C LEU A 624 -16.08 28.55 -21.05
N ASN A 625 -16.04 28.27 -22.36
CA ASN A 625 -17.25 28.15 -23.16
C ASN A 625 -17.85 26.72 -23.03
N PRO A 626 -19.11 26.57 -22.56
CA PRO A 626 -19.79 25.27 -22.48
C PRO A 626 -19.96 24.58 -23.85
N GLU A 627 -20.08 25.33 -24.96
CA GLU A 627 -20.17 24.73 -26.30
C GLU A 627 -18.92 23.92 -26.68
N ASN A 628 -17.77 24.22 -26.11
CA ASN A 628 -16.53 23.43 -26.24
C ASN A 628 -16.48 22.23 -25.31
N GLY A 629 -17.60 21.84 -24.70
CA GLY A 629 -17.71 20.69 -23.77
C GLY A 629 -17.27 21.00 -22.34
N HIS A 630 -16.93 22.26 -22.02
CA HIS A 630 -16.61 22.65 -20.66
C HIS A 630 -17.85 22.62 -19.77
N ARG A 631 -17.69 22.05 -18.57
CA ARG A 631 -18.73 21.94 -17.55
C ARG A 631 -18.13 22.10 -16.16
N PHE A 632 -18.95 22.43 -15.18
CA PHE A 632 -18.51 22.38 -13.78
C PHE A 632 -18.21 20.94 -13.39
N LEU A 633 -17.06 20.71 -12.74
CA LEU A 633 -16.61 19.38 -12.37
C LEU A 633 -16.79 19.19 -10.86
N PRO A 634 -17.73 18.34 -10.41
CA PRO A 634 -17.82 17.96 -9.00
C PRO A 634 -16.62 17.11 -8.59
N TYR A 635 -16.26 17.17 -7.31
CA TYR A 635 -15.36 16.19 -6.74
C TYR A 635 -16.02 14.80 -6.73
N ILE A 636 -15.24 13.76 -6.94
CA ILE A 636 -15.72 12.38 -6.84
C ILE A 636 -14.93 11.68 -5.73
N VAL A 637 -15.64 11.11 -4.76
CA VAL A 637 -15.04 10.33 -3.67
C VAL A 637 -15.48 8.89 -3.80
N ILE A 638 -14.52 8.01 -4.06
CA ILE A 638 -14.70 6.56 -4.15
C ILE A 638 -14.53 6.00 -2.74
N ILE A 639 -15.48 5.19 -2.27
CA ILE A 639 -15.44 4.55 -0.96
C ILE A 639 -15.61 3.05 -1.15
N ILE A 640 -14.63 2.28 -0.68
CA ILE A 640 -14.64 0.81 -0.73
C ILE A 640 -14.62 0.30 0.70
N ASP A 641 -15.66 -0.41 1.14
CA ASP A 641 -15.78 -0.94 2.50
C ASP A 641 -14.78 -2.06 2.78
N GLU A 642 -14.69 -3.04 1.90
CA GLU A 642 -13.79 -4.18 2.10
C GLU A 642 -12.97 -4.47 0.83
N PHE A 643 -11.85 -3.80 0.73
CA PHE A 643 -10.93 -3.95 -0.38
C PHE A 643 -10.34 -5.37 -0.48
N GLY A 644 -10.20 -6.03 0.69
CA GLY A 644 -9.67 -7.39 0.75
C GLY A 644 -10.52 -8.40 -0.02
N ASP A 645 -11.83 -8.30 0.04
CA ASP A 645 -12.73 -9.24 -0.66
C ASP A 645 -12.65 -9.02 -2.19
N LEU A 646 -12.51 -7.79 -2.64
CA LEU A 646 -12.34 -7.47 -4.06
C LEU A 646 -11.00 -7.98 -4.62
N ILE A 647 -9.90 -7.77 -3.90
CA ILE A 647 -8.58 -8.26 -4.31
C ILE A 647 -8.52 -9.79 -4.32
N MET A 648 -9.18 -10.44 -3.38
CA MET A 648 -9.23 -11.91 -3.33
C MET A 648 -10.04 -12.51 -4.49
N THR A 649 -11.02 -11.77 -5.02
CA THR A 649 -11.91 -12.25 -6.09
C THR A 649 -11.41 -11.86 -7.48
N ALA A 650 -11.10 -10.60 -7.71
CA ALA A 650 -10.73 -10.06 -9.03
C ALA A 650 -9.25 -9.61 -9.14
N GLY A 651 -8.48 -9.70 -8.05
CA GLY A 651 -7.04 -9.52 -8.06
C GLY A 651 -6.56 -8.26 -8.79
N LYS A 652 -5.81 -8.45 -9.86
CA LYS A 652 -5.22 -7.37 -10.64
C LYS A 652 -6.23 -6.50 -11.39
N GLU A 653 -7.38 -7.02 -11.73
CA GLU A 653 -8.42 -6.26 -12.46
C GLU A 653 -8.97 -5.11 -11.62
N VAL A 654 -8.97 -5.26 -10.29
CA VAL A 654 -9.31 -4.19 -9.33
C VAL A 654 -8.08 -3.38 -8.94
N GLU A 655 -6.92 -4.03 -8.73
CA GLU A 655 -5.70 -3.35 -8.25
C GLU A 655 -5.19 -2.32 -9.28
N LEU A 656 -5.15 -2.67 -10.57
CA LEU A 656 -4.61 -1.81 -11.62
C LEU A 656 -5.38 -0.48 -11.77
N PRO A 657 -6.72 -0.46 -11.93
CA PRO A 657 -7.47 0.79 -12.01
C PRO A 657 -7.34 1.63 -10.73
N ILE A 658 -7.38 1.02 -9.55
CA ILE A 658 -7.21 1.73 -8.29
C ILE A 658 -5.83 2.38 -8.20
N CYS A 659 -4.78 1.66 -8.57
CA CYS A 659 -3.42 2.21 -8.60
C CYS A 659 -3.32 3.38 -9.59
N ARG A 660 -3.93 3.27 -10.78
CA ARG A 660 -3.96 4.34 -11.78
C ARG A 660 -4.69 5.59 -11.25
N ILE A 661 -5.85 5.41 -10.65
CA ILE A 661 -6.61 6.49 -10.00
C ILE A 661 -5.77 7.12 -8.89
N ALA A 662 -5.17 6.32 -8.02
CA ALA A 662 -4.39 6.82 -6.90
C ALA A 662 -3.11 7.58 -7.33
N GLN A 663 -2.54 7.27 -8.48
CA GLN A 663 -1.38 7.96 -9.04
C GLN A 663 -1.74 9.29 -9.71
N LEU A 664 -2.86 9.33 -10.43
CA LEU A 664 -3.14 10.42 -11.38
C LEU A 664 -4.36 11.26 -10.99
N ALA A 665 -5.34 10.73 -10.28
CA ALA A 665 -6.67 11.37 -10.18
C ALA A 665 -6.74 12.59 -9.25
N ARG A 666 -5.73 12.86 -8.43
CA ARG A 666 -5.69 13.99 -7.50
C ARG A 666 -5.96 15.33 -8.18
N ALA A 667 -5.30 15.60 -9.30
CA ALA A 667 -5.41 16.88 -10.00
C ALA A 667 -6.81 17.12 -10.59
N VAL A 668 -7.53 16.06 -10.92
CA VAL A 668 -8.87 16.10 -11.53
C VAL A 668 -9.99 15.92 -10.51
N GLY A 669 -9.68 15.90 -9.20
CA GLY A 669 -10.64 15.90 -8.12
C GLY A 669 -11.35 14.55 -7.91
N ILE A 670 -10.68 13.44 -8.20
CA ILE A 670 -11.17 12.10 -7.88
C ILE A 670 -10.30 11.53 -6.76
N HIS A 671 -10.92 11.12 -5.66
CA HIS A 671 -10.27 10.68 -4.45
C HIS A 671 -10.77 9.30 -4.05
N ALA A 672 -9.92 8.45 -3.50
CA ALA A 672 -10.29 7.09 -3.10
C ALA A 672 -10.03 6.86 -1.61
N ILE A 673 -11.01 6.28 -0.94
CA ILE A 673 -10.94 5.78 0.43
C ILE A 673 -11.13 4.28 0.34
N ILE A 674 -10.08 3.52 0.59
CA ILE A 674 -10.14 2.06 0.60
C ILE A 674 -10.08 1.55 2.04
N ALA A 675 -10.99 0.68 2.41
CA ALA A 675 -11.01 0.12 3.74
C ALA A 675 -10.88 -1.41 3.72
N THR A 676 -10.32 -1.98 4.78
CA THR A 676 -10.21 -3.43 4.93
C THR A 676 -10.17 -3.86 6.40
N GLN A 677 -10.77 -5.01 6.68
CA GLN A 677 -10.68 -5.69 7.97
C GLN A 677 -9.53 -6.72 8.00
N ARG A 678 -8.89 -6.96 6.83
CA ARG A 678 -7.80 -7.95 6.66
C ARG A 678 -6.51 -7.27 6.21
N PRO A 679 -5.76 -6.63 7.13
CA PRO A 679 -4.57 -5.88 6.79
C PRO A 679 -3.36 -6.80 6.53
N THR A 680 -3.42 -7.63 5.50
CA THR A 680 -2.33 -8.51 5.10
C THR A 680 -1.51 -7.90 3.96
N THR A 681 -0.27 -8.32 3.80
CA THR A 681 0.64 -7.83 2.75
C THR A 681 0.16 -8.16 1.34
N ASN A 682 -0.68 -9.18 1.18
CA ASN A 682 -1.29 -9.55 -0.11
C ASN A 682 -2.42 -8.59 -0.51
N ILE A 683 -3.07 -7.93 0.45
CA ILE A 683 -4.13 -6.96 0.23
C ILE A 683 -3.56 -5.53 0.21
N ILE A 684 -2.77 -5.20 1.23
CA ILE A 684 -2.09 -3.89 1.33
C ILE A 684 -0.69 -4.04 0.76
N THR A 685 -0.61 -4.05 -0.56
CA THR A 685 0.66 -4.20 -1.30
C THR A 685 1.54 -2.95 -1.18
N GLY A 686 2.82 -3.09 -1.52
CA GLY A 686 3.74 -1.96 -1.57
C GLY A 686 3.26 -0.84 -2.51
N THR A 687 2.64 -1.21 -3.63
CA THR A 687 2.08 -0.28 -4.62
C THR A 687 0.91 0.52 -4.04
N ILE A 688 0.00 -0.13 -3.33
CA ILE A 688 -1.10 0.54 -2.63
C ILE A 688 -0.56 1.51 -1.58
N LYS A 689 0.39 1.08 -0.75
CA LYS A 689 0.99 1.94 0.29
C LYS A 689 1.70 3.18 -0.27
N ALA A 690 2.35 3.06 -1.42
CA ALA A 690 3.04 4.17 -2.06
C ALA A 690 2.07 5.25 -2.56
N ASN A 691 0.86 4.87 -2.97
CA ASN A 691 -0.12 5.75 -3.58
C ASN A 691 -1.21 6.24 -2.59
N PHE A 692 -1.30 5.65 -1.40
CA PHE A 692 -2.20 6.05 -0.33
C PHE A 692 -1.41 6.64 0.85
N PRO A 693 -1.10 7.95 0.79
CA PRO A 693 -0.24 8.59 1.79
C PRO A 693 -0.94 8.81 3.14
N ALA A 694 -2.26 8.98 3.15
CA ALA A 694 -3.04 9.06 4.38
C ALA A 694 -3.48 7.65 4.80
N ARG A 695 -3.18 7.28 6.04
CA ARG A 695 -3.49 5.95 6.56
C ARG A 695 -4.12 6.05 7.93
N VAL A 696 -5.21 5.35 8.09
CA VAL A 696 -5.94 5.22 9.36
C VAL A 696 -5.88 3.78 9.80
N ALA A 697 -5.37 3.55 11.00
CA ALA A 697 -5.38 2.24 11.62
C ALA A 697 -6.21 2.27 12.90
N PHE A 698 -7.36 1.62 12.89
CA PHE A 698 -8.07 1.23 14.10
C PHE A 698 -7.33 0.06 14.76
N ARG A 699 -7.80 -0.36 15.94
CA ARG A 699 -7.18 -1.48 16.64
C ARG A 699 -7.09 -2.71 15.74
N VAL A 700 -5.92 -3.35 15.74
CA VAL A 700 -5.64 -4.62 15.05
C VAL A 700 -5.17 -5.67 16.04
N ALA A 701 -5.20 -6.95 15.63
CA ALA A 701 -4.86 -8.05 16.52
C ALA A 701 -3.34 -8.20 16.73
N SER A 702 -2.53 -7.91 15.70
CA SER A 702 -1.09 -8.16 15.73
C SER A 702 -0.25 -6.93 15.43
N MET A 703 1.00 -6.95 15.91
CA MET A 703 2.00 -5.93 15.55
C MET A 703 2.33 -5.97 14.04
N MET A 704 2.22 -7.14 13.41
CA MET A 704 2.48 -7.29 11.98
C MET A 704 1.42 -6.56 11.16
N ASP A 705 0.15 -6.65 11.56
CA ASP A 705 -0.95 -5.92 10.93
C ASP A 705 -0.73 -4.41 11.03
N SER A 706 -0.31 -3.92 12.22
CA SER A 706 0.03 -2.51 12.40
C SER A 706 1.15 -2.06 11.44
N ARG A 707 2.22 -2.88 11.30
CA ARG A 707 3.31 -2.60 10.36
C ARG A 707 2.85 -2.66 8.91
N THR A 708 1.92 -3.54 8.58
CA THR A 708 1.37 -3.61 7.22
C THR A 708 0.63 -2.33 6.85
N ILE A 709 -0.12 -1.73 7.78
CA ILE A 709 -0.86 -0.49 7.55
C ILE A 709 0.05 0.74 7.65
N LEU A 710 0.73 0.90 8.79
CA LEU A 710 1.41 2.14 9.20
C LEU A 710 2.93 2.11 9.00
N ASP A 711 3.51 1.01 8.51
CA ASP A 711 4.95 0.73 8.46
C ASP A 711 5.65 0.76 9.85
N ARG A 712 4.86 0.83 10.94
CA ARG A 712 5.32 0.86 12.33
C ARG A 712 4.34 0.18 13.29
N PRO A 713 4.80 -0.25 14.47
CA PRO A 713 3.91 -0.80 15.49
C PRO A 713 3.08 0.33 16.16
N GLY A 714 2.01 -0.05 16.86
CA GLY A 714 1.21 0.85 17.70
C GLY A 714 -0.28 0.61 17.58
N ALA A 715 -0.82 0.20 16.43
CA ALA A 715 -2.25 -0.03 16.28
C ALA A 715 -2.77 -1.25 17.07
N GLN A 716 -1.93 -2.22 17.41
CA GLN A 716 -2.29 -3.34 18.29
C GLN A 716 -2.48 -2.92 19.76
N GLN A 717 -1.94 -1.77 20.15
CA GLN A 717 -2.00 -1.22 21.52
C GLN A 717 -3.17 -0.27 21.73
N LEU A 718 -3.98 -0.02 20.68
CA LEU A 718 -5.17 0.81 20.76
C LEU A 718 -6.24 0.13 21.63
N ILE A 719 -7.11 0.93 22.25
CA ILE A 719 -8.20 0.42 23.10
C ILE A 719 -9.27 -0.26 22.26
N GLY A 720 -9.51 0.21 21.03
CA GLY A 720 -10.65 -0.14 20.18
C GLY A 720 -11.81 0.85 20.34
N LYS A 721 -13.01 0.47 19.91
CA LYS A 721 -14.21 1.34 19.97
C LYS A 721 -14.01 2.74 19.33
N GLY A 722 -13.34 2.77 18.19
CA GLY A 722 -13.07 4.02 17.45
C GLY A 722 -11.74 4.70 17.77
N ASP A 723 -10.94 4.17 18.69
CA ASP A 723 -9.58 4.62 18.91
C ASP A 723 -8.69 4.25 17.71
N MET A 724 -8.02 5.21 17.11
CA MET A 724 -7.28 5.03 15.87
C MET A 724 -5.98 5.82 15.85
N LEU A 725 -5.06 5.39 14.99
CA LEU A 725 -3.87 6.14 14.59
C LEU A 725 -4.05 6.66 13.17
N TYR A 726 -3.91 7.95 13.00
CA TYR A 726 -3.84 8.62 11.70
C TYR A 726 -2.39 8.91 11.35
N LEU A 727 -1.94 8.47 10.17
CA LEU A 727 -0.60 8.72 9.65
C LEU A 727 -0.68 9.45 8.31
N GLN A 728 -0.08 10.64 8.28
CA GLN A 728 0.21 11.37 7.04
C GLN A 728 1.58 12.02 7.23
N GLY A 729 2.59 11.51 6.54
CA GLY A 729 3.99 11.90 6.78
C GLY A 729 4.70 10.97 7.78
N ASN A 730 5.46 11.55 8.72
CA ASN A 730 6.37 10.76 9.55
C ASN A 730 5.77 10.26 10.86
N ASP A 731 4.90 11.04 11.52
CA ASP A 731 4.46 10.71 12.87
C ASP A 731 2.95 10.46 12.93
N PRO A 732 2.52 9.35 13.54
CA PRO A 732 1.11 9.06 13.69
C PRO A 732 0.50 9.90 14.81
N VAL A 733 -0.67 10.45 14.54
CA VAL A 733 -1.50 11.13 15.52
C VAL A 733 -2.56 10.16 16.04
N ARG A 734 -2.72 10.04 17.35
CA ARG A 734 -3.78 9.25 17.96
C ARG A 734 -5.04 10.09 18.05
N VAL A 735 -6.14 9.54 17.57
CA VAL A 735 -7.43 10.22 17.47
C VAL A 735 -8.53 9.28 17.96
N GLN A 736 -9.40 9.77 18.80
CA GLN A 736 -10.66 9.10 19.09
C GLN A 736 -11.65 9.48 18.00
N CYS A 737 -12.11 8.49 17.23
CA CYS A 737 -13.05 8.67 16.13
C CYS A 737 -14.36 9.31 16.60
N ALA A 738 -14.88 10.23 15.82
CA ALA A 738 -16.23 10.74 15.99
C ALA A 738 -17.25 9.60 15.86
N PHE A 739 -18.13 9.49 16.81
CA PHE A 739 -19.17 8.49 16.83
C PHE A 739 -20.42 9.01 16.13
N VAL A 740 -20.86 8.28 15.13
CA VAL A 740 -22.15 8.44 14.46
C VAL A 740 -22.78 7.06 14.36
N ASP A 741 -23.97 6.93 14.91
CA ASP A 741 -24.68 5.65 14.94
C ASP A 741 -25.45 5.42 13.63
N THR A 742 -25.73 4.15 13.29
CA THR A 742 -26.47 3.77 12.08
C THR A 742 -27.81 4.48 11.95
N PRO A 743 -28.66 4.57 12.99
CA PRO A 743 -29.90 5.34 12.94
C PRO A 743 -29.73 6.86 12.68
N GLU A 744 -28.60 7.44 13.06
CA GLU A 744 -28.29 8.85 12.76
C GLU A 744 -28.00 9.02 11.25
N VAL A 745 -27.19 8.11 10.69
CA VAL A 745 -26.89 8.08 9.26
C VAL A 745 -28.16 7.87 8.43
N GLU A 746 -29.02 6.98 8.90
CA GLU A 746 -30.29 6.70 8.26
C GLU A 746 -31.19 7.93 8.19
N ARG A 747 -31.37 8.65 9.32
CA ARG A 747 -32.10 9.92 9.36
C ARG A 747 -31.53 10.97 8.41
N ILE A 748 -30.19 11.08 8.34
CA ILE A 748 -29.51 12.02 7.43
C ILE A 748 -29.78 11.64 5.99
N ALA A 749 -29.61 10.36 5.62
CA ALA A 749 -29.84 9.88 4.27
C ALA A 749 -31.29 10.05 3.83
N GLU A 750 -32.24 9.75 4.70
CA GLU A 750 -33.66 10.00 4.45
C GLU A 750 -34.01 11.48 4.31
N PHE A 751 -33.43 12.34 5.19
CA PHE A 751 -33.66 13.78 5.10
C PHE A 751 -33.20 14.34 3.76
N ILE A 752 -32.05 13.91 3.25
CA ILE A 752 -31.53 14.31 1.95
C ILE A 752 -32.41 13.73 0.85
N GLY A 753 -32.74 12.42 0.93
CA GLY A 753 -33.52 11.72 -0.09
C GLY A 753 -34.94 12.22 -0.29
N LYS A 754 -35.55 12.84 0.74
CA LYS A 754 -36.89 13.42 0.69
C LYS A 754 -36.93 14.77 -0.02
N GLN A 755 -35.78 15.39 -0.30
CA GLN A 755 -35.69 16.65 -0.99
C GLN A 755 -35.74 16.45 -2.51
N GLN A 756 -35.94 17.52 -3.26
CA GLN A 756 -35.84 17.50 -4.70
C GLN A 756 -34.40 17.20 -5.11
N GLY A 757 -34.18 16.10 -5.84
CA GLY A 757 -32.88 15.69 -6.38
C GLY A 757 -32.80 15.88 -7.88
N TYR A 758 -31.67 15.52 -8.47
CA TYR A 758 -31.53 15.44 -9.92
C TYR A 758 -32.48 14.39 -10.51
N PRO A 759 -32.85 14.49 -11.79
CA PRO A 759 -33.68 13.48 -12.45
C PRO A 759 -33.11 12.07 -12.37
N THR A 760 -31.79 11.95 -12.48
CA THR A 760 -31.03 10.68 -12.39
C THR A 760 -29.80 10.86 -11.50
N ALA A 761 -29.23 9.74 -11.04
CA ALA A 761 -27.88 9.76 -10.42
C ALA A 761 -26.84 10.30 -11.40
N PHE A 762 -25.68 10.71 -10.90
CA PHE A 762 -24.57 11.15 -11.77
C PHE A 762 -24.06 9.95 -12.59
N MET A 763 -24.19 10.04 -13.92
CA MET A 763 -23.78 8.96 -14.80
C MET A 763 -22.29 9.04 -15.11
N LEU A 764 -21.59 7.94 -14.83
CA LEU A 764 -20.20 7.75 -15.24
C LEU A 764 -20.12 7.39 -16.72
N PRO A 765 -18.99 7.64 -17.42
CA PRO A 765 -18.81 7.23 -18.80
C PRO A 765 -18.93 5.71 -18.97
N GLU A 766 -19.46 5.25 -20.09
CA GLU A 766 -19.42 3.83 -20.42
C GLU A 766 -17.97 3.37 -20.62
N TYR A 767 -17.62 2.25 -20.00
CA TYR A 767 -16.36 1.56 -20.24
C TYR A 767 -16.59 0.40 -21.18
N VAL A 768 -15.88 0.39 -22.29
CA VAL A 768 -15.88 -0.71 -23.25
C VAL A 768 -14.58 -1.47 -23.07
N ASP A 769 -14.67 -2.71 -22.64
CA ASP A 769 -13.51 -3.61 -22.61
C ASP A 769 -13.23 -4.09 -24.04
N GLU A 770 -12.17 -3.57 -24.63
CA GLU A 770 -11.73 -3.96 -26.00
C GLU A 770 -11.31 -5.43 -26.08
N ASN A 771 -11.04 -6.06 -24.93
CA ASN A 771 -10.60 -7.47 -24.84
C ASN A 771 -11.71 -8.43 -24.41
N ALA A 772 -12.91 -7.93 -24.09
CA ALA A 772 -14.03 -8.80 -23.80
C ALA A 772 -14.38 -9.59 -25.08
N GLU A 773 -14.20 -10.92 -25.03
CA GLU A 773 -14.72 -11.79 -26.07
C GLU A 773 -16.24 -11.53 -26.19
N PRO A 774 -16.77 -11.43 -27.43
CA PRO A 774 -18.20 -11.22 -27.61
C PRO A 774 -18.94 -12.36 -26.89
N SER A 775 -19.73 -11.98 -25.89
CA SER A 775 -20.59 -12.92 -25.17
C SER A 775 -21.38 -13.70 -26.20
N SER A 776 -21.29 -15.04 -26.15
CA SER A 776 -22.02 -15.90 -27.06
C SER A 776 -23.50 -15.56 -27.00
N ALA A 777 -24.17 -15.47 -28.15
CA ALA A 777 -25.59 -15.11 -28.32
C ALA A 777 -26.59 -15.96 -27.50
N ALA A 778 -26.08 -16.87 -26.67
CA ALA A 778 -26.88 -17.74 -25.80
C ALA A 778 -27.56 -17.03 -24.62
N ASP A 779 -27.04 -15.88 -24.16
CA ASP A 779 -27.42 -15.24 -22.88
C ASP A 779 -28.22 -13.94 -23.02
N VAL A 780 -28.72 -13.64 -24.21
CA VAL A 780 -29.53 -12.42 -24.44
C VAL A 780 -30.94 -12.62 -23.92
N ASP A 781 -31.35 -11.83 -22.93
CA ASP A 781 -32.73 -11.83 -22.40
C ASP A 781 -33.67 -11.13 -23.38
N MET A 782 -34.53 -11.95 -24.02
CA MET A 782 -35.54 -11.47 -24.95
C MET A 782 -36.79 -10.91 -24.26
N ASN A 783 -36.93 -11.12 -22.95
CA ASN A 783 -38.05 -10.54 -22.20
C ASN A 783 -37.89 -9.06 -21.93
N ARG A 784 -36.65 -8.54 -22.12
CA ARG A 784 -36.30 -7.14 -21.87
C ARG A 784 -35.57 -6.57 -23.08
N LEU A 785 -36.34 -6.19 -24.09
CA LEU A 785 -35.81 -5.53 -25.28
C LEU A 785 -35.29 -4.12 -24.98
N ASP A 786 -34.19 -3.73 -25.61
CA ASP A 786 -33.66 -2.36 -25.49
C ASP A 786 -34.69 -1.37 -26.05
N PRO A 787 -34.90 -0.19 -25.44
CA PRO A 787 -35.81 0.86 -25.96
C PRO A 787 -35.55 1.27 -27.41
N LEU A 788 -34.30 1.12 -27.88
CA LEU A 788 -33.89 1.44 -29.25
C LEU A 788 -33.97 0.24 -30.20
N PHE A 789 -34.47 -0.92 -29.75
CA PHE A 789 -34.52 -2.15 -30.54
C PHE A 789 -35.28 -1.96 -31.86
N GLU A 790 -36.48 -1.39 -31.82
CA GLU A 790 -37.31 -1.20 -32.98
C GLU A 790 -36.72 -0.21 -33.99
N GLU A 791 -36.12 0.89 -33.47
CA GLU A 791 -35.46 1.90 -34.33
C GLU A 791 -34.17 1.33 -34.95
N ALA A 792 -33.45 0.51 -34.21
CA ALA A 792 -32.26 -0.20 -34.71
C ALA A 792 -32.62 -1.24 -35.76
N ALA A 793 -33.69 -1.99 -35.56
CA ALA A 793 -34.23 -2.92 -36.57
C ALA A 793 -34.55 -2.19 -37.89
N ARG A 794 -35.29 -1.09 -37.84
CA ARG A 794 -35.61 -0.27 -39.02
C ARG A 794 -34.35 0.28 -39.69
N LEU A 795 -33.37 0.73 -38.92
CA LEU A 795 -32.08 1.22 -39.42
C LEU A 795 -31.34 0.15 -40.19
N VAL A 796 -31.24 -1.08 -39.62
CA VAL A 796 -30.54 -2.23 -40.21
C VAL A 796 -31.24 -2.66 -41.52
N ILE A 797 -32.57 -2.69 -41.53
CA ILE A 797 -33.36 -3.01 -42.74
C ILE A 797 -33.19 -1.95 -43.80
N TYR A 798 -33.26 -0.67 -43.44
CA TYR A 798 -33.10 0.43 -44.40
C TYR A 798 -31.73 0.40 -45.09
N HIS A 799 -30.65 0.12 -44.34
CA HIS A 799 -29.31 0.07 -44.89
C HIS A 799 -28.92 -1.32 -45.44
N GLN A 800 -29.73 -2.36 -45.22
CA GLN A 800 -29.44 -3.75 -45.57
C GLN A 800 -28.06 -4.19 -45.09
N GLN A 801 -27.72 -3.72 -43.89
CA GLN A 801 -26.41 -3.97 -43.30
C GLN A 801 -26.51 -4.14 -41.77
N GLY A 802 -26.30 -5.35 -41.30
CA GLY A 802 -26.25 -5.70 -39.86
C GLY A 802 -24.90 -5.33 -39.23
N SER A 803 -24.66 -4.03 -39.06
CA SER A 803 -23.40 -3.52 -38.52
C SER A 803 -23.55 -2.85 -37.16
N THR A 804 -22.90 -3.41 -36.16
CA THR A 804 -22.86 -2.82 -34.81
C THR A 804 -22.34 -1.37 -34.83
N SER A 805 -21.34 -1.07 -35.67
CA SER A 805 -20.81 0.29 -35.82
C SER A 805 -21.79 1.26 -36.47
N LEU A 806 -22.74 0.77 -37.25
CA LEU A 806 -23.83 1.57 -37.84
C LEU A 806 -24.79 2.02 -36.73
N ILE A 807 -25.25 1.11 -35.90
CA ILE A 807 -26.13 1.36 -34.74
C ILE A 807 -25.43 2.32 -33.77
N GLN A 808 -24.17 2.02 -33.41
CA GLN A 808 -23.38 2.88 -32.53
C GLN A 808 -23.32 4.33 -32.99
N ARG A 809 -22.99 4.56 -34.26
CA ARG A 809 -22.88 5.91 -34.82
C ARG A 809 -24.21 6.63 -34.95
N LYS A 810 -25.28 5.93 -35.32
CA LYS A 810 -26.59 6.54 -35.53
C LYS A 810 -27.26 6.97 -34.25
N PHE A 811 -27.16 6.14 -33.21
CA PHE A 811 -27.80 6.38 -31.91
C PHE A 811 -26.86 7.00 -30.88
N SER A 812 -25.56 7.21 -31.21
CA SER A 812 -24.53 7.73 -30.30
C SER A 812 -24.42 6.93 -29.00
N ILE A 813 -24.55 5.60 -29.09
CA ILE A 813 -24.50 4.67 -27.94
C ILE A 813 -23.16 3.94 -27.90
N GLY A 814 -22.82 3.34 -26.74
CA GLY A 814 -21.61 2.54 -26.58
C GLY A 814 -21.62 1.24 -27.40
N TYR A 815 -20.42 0.72 -27.73
CA TYR A 815 -20.28 -0.48 -28.56
C TYR A 815 -20.98 -1.69 -27.96
N ASN A 816 -20.90 -1.90 -26.65
CA ASN A 816 -21.55 -3.02 -25.97
C ASN A 816 -23.09 -2.95 -26.03
N ARG A 817 -23.66 -1.77 -25.90
CA ARG A 817 -25.11 -1.59 -26.05
C ARG A 817 -25.55 -1.83 -27.48
N ALA A 818 -24.79 -1.31 -28.45
CA ALA A 818 -25.02 -1.56 -29.87
C ALA A 818 -24.84 -3.07 -30.21
N GLY A 819 -23.88 -3.75 -29.55
CA GLY A 819 -23.67 -5.21 -29.64
C GLY A 819 -24.88 -5.98 -29.11
N ARG A 820 -25.35 -5.64 -27.89
CA ARG A 820 -26.55 -6.28 -27.29
C ARG A 820 -27.79 -6.11 -28.15
N ILE A 821 -28.01 -4.89 -28.71
CA ILE A 821 -29.11 -4.65 -29.64
C ILE A 821 -28.96 -5.52 -30.88
N MET A 822 -27.73 -5.66 -31.40
CA MET A 822 -27.46 -6.51 -32.58
C MET A 822 -27.70 -8.00 -32.27
N ASP A 823 -27.37 -8.47 -31.07
CA ASP A 823 -27.60 -9.84 -30.62
C ASP A 823 -29.11 -10.09 -30.37
N GLN A 824 -29.85 -9.09 -29.87
CA GLN A 824 -31.31 -9.13 -29.81
C GLN A 824 -31.94 -9.21 -31.20
N LEU A 825 -31.41 -8.46 -32.18
CA LEU A 825 -31.85 -8.51 -33.57
C LEU A 825 -31.55 -9.88 -34.23
N GLU A 826 -30.46 -10.55 -33.86
CA GLU A 826 -30.15 -11.92 -34.30
C GLU A 826 -31.16 -12.92 -33.73
N LYS A 827 -31.40 -12.86 -32.39
CA LYS A 827 -32.42 -13.75 -31.78
C LYS A 827 -33.83 -13.53 -32.29
N ALA A 828 -34.17 -12.29 -32.64
CA ALA A 828 -35.43 -11.95 -33.29
C ALA A 828 -35.49 -12.40 -34.77
N GLY A 829 -34.37 -12.93 -35.31
CA GLY A 829 -34.26 -13.39 -36.67
C GLY A 829 -34.22 -12.27 -37.71
N ILE A 830 -33.94 -11.02 -37.30
CA ILE A 830 -33.85 -9.87 -38.17
C ILE A 830 -32.50 -9.84 -38.89
N VAL A 831 -31.44 -10.23 -38.20
CA VAL A 831 -30.13 -10.40 -38.77
C VAL A 831 -29.60 -11.82 -38.57
N GLY A 832 -28.66 -12.23 -39.41
CA GLY A 832 -28.00 -13.53 -39.32
C GLY A 832 -26.92 -13.59 -38.25
N PRO A 833 -26.32 -14.77 -38.02
CA PRO A 833 -25.28 -14.97 -37.00
C PRO A 833 -24.02 -14.15 -37.29
N ALA A 834 -23.27 -13.90 -36.23
CA ALA A 834 -22.01 -13.16 -36.33
C ALA A 834 -21.00 -13.87 -37.22
N ASN A 835 -20.45 -13.16 -38.22
CA ASN A 835 -19.47 -13.69 -39.17
C ASN A 835 -18.12 -12.94 -39.01
N GLY A 836 -17.47 -13.15 -37.86
CA GLY A 836 -16.21 -12.44 -37.51
C GLY A 836 -16.39 -10.92 -37.46
N SER A 837 -15.49 -10.16 -38.09
CA SER A 837 -15.51 -8.68 -38.10
C SER A 837 -16.39 -8.09 -39.22
N LYS A 838 -17.05 -8.92 -40.02
CA LYS A 838 -17.93 -8.46 -41.11
C LYS A 838 -19.32 -8.11 -40.59
N ALA A 839 -20.01 -7.20 -41.30
CA ALA A 839 -21.41 -6.92 -41.03
C ALA A 839 -22.25 -8.20 -41.18
N ARG A 840 -23.21 -8.44 -40.30
CA ARG A 840 -24.14 -9.58 -40.35
C ARG A 840 -25.10 -9.42 -41.53
N ASP A 841 -25.49 -10.53 -42.10
CA ASP A 841 -26.48 -10.54 -43.18
C ASP A 841 -27.85 -10.15 -42.63
N VAL A 842 -28.61 -9.34 -43.38
CA VAL A 842 -29.97 -8.96 -43.00
C VAL A 842 -30.95 -9.97 -43.58
N LEU A 843 -31.69 -10.60 -42.70
CA LEU A 843 -32.69 -11.65 -43.03
C LEU A 843 -34.08 -11.11 -43.27
N CYS A 844 -34.34 -9.90 -42.78
CA CYS A 844 -35.58 -9.20 -42.93
C CYS A 844 -35.52 -8.26 -44.14
N LEU A 845 -36.40 -8.39 -45.13
CA LEU A 845 -36.31 -7.67 -46.38
C LEU A 845 -37.12 -6.36 -46.37
N ASP A 846 -38.28 -6.38 -45.68
CA ASP A 846 -39.27 -5.29 -45.70
C ASP A 846 -39.83 -4.97 -44.32
N GLU A 847 -40.42 -3.80 -44.16
CA GLU A 847 -41.06 -3.34 -42.92
C GLU A 847 -42.30 -4.20 -42.54
N ASN A 848 -42.97 -4.82 -43.48
CA ASN A 848 -44.04 -5.75 -43.22
C ASN A 848 -43.57 -7.05 -42.57
N ASP A 849 -42.38 -7.56 -42.99
CA ASP A 849 -41.73 -8.74 -42.38
C ASP A 849 -41.24 -8.40 -40.96
N LEU A 850 -40.74 -7.16 -40.74
CA LEU A 850 -40.40 -6.67 -39.40
C LEU A 850 -41.60 -6.69 -38.47
N GLN A 851 -42.75 -6.16 -38.90
CA GLN A 851 -43.98 -6.13 -38.09
C GLN A 851 -44.48 -7.52 -37.75
N MET A 852 -44.41 -8.49 -38.67
CA MET A 852 -44.73 -9.89 -38.38
C MET A 852 -43.81 -10.52 -37.34
N ARG A 853 -42.49 -10.26 -37.42
CA ARG A 853 -41.52 -10.79 -36.44
C ARG A 853 -41.65 -10.11 -35.07
N MET A 854 -41.97 -8.82 -35.07
CA MET A 854 -42.23 -8.06 -33.85
C MET A 854 -43.51 -8.49 -33.14
N SER A 855 -44.56 -8.85 -33.89
CA SER A 855 -45.79 -9.39 -33.29
C SER A 855 -45.57 -10.77 -32.69
N SER A 856 -44.75 -11.63 -33.32
CA SER A 856 -44.42 -12.96 -32.81
C SER A 856 -43.45 -12.93 -31.56
N LEU A 857 -42.85 -11.80 -31.26
CA LEU A 857 -42.06 -11.61 -30.03
C LEU A 857 -42.90 -11.09 -28.85
N LYS A 858 -44.14 -10.64 -29.09
CA LYS A 858 -45.06 -10.16 -28.05
C LYS A 858 -46.05 -11.23 -27.57
N ASP A 859 -46.19 -12.34 -28.30
CA ASP A 859 -46.93 -13.53 -27.91
C ASP A 859 -45.98 -14.53 -27.19
#